data_5c9f57f2789914e85dc7f27ad30cb59b
#
_entry.id   5c9f57f2789914e85dc7f27ad30cb59b
#
_cell.length_a   1.000
_cell.length_b   1.000
_cell.length_c   1.000
_cell.angle_alpha   90.00
_cell.angle_beta   90.00
_cell.angle_gamma   90.00
#
_symmetry.space_group_name_H-M   'P 1'
#
loop_
_entity.id
_entity.type
_entity.pdbx_description
1 polymer ?
#
loop_
_entity_poly.entity_id
_entity_poly.type
_entity_poly.pdbx_seq_one_letter_code
_entity_poly.pdbx_strand_id
1 'polypeptide(L)'
;MRILSALLCLLLGVACSPAPSSDTLTRWSMRQEGSSRSYPVQVPVTVAGALYEAGYFGDDILEGLRFKEADKSIFDTPWIFTTRFAAREGMHHVLRFESLGYSADITLNGNLLASADTTAGVFCVREFDVSQFAGKDNTLEVRVHRAPDASLNHGWVDCNPRPLDETMGILGPVRLISTPDVQVQDVFVKPVVNPKDFSSARIEMVIKLVNRSQTPVTGIVKGEAEGISFELPVRLEASETRVLNHTETVEHPRIWWSAEMGSPQLYHLKVSFGDSHCKSVRFGIRDIRSELTADGHRQFILNGKPVLVKGAGWTDDIFMRDTPQSISRQVQMVRDMGLNCIRFENVWGKDDTVYDLCDSLGILTLMGFSCQWEWDHYCGLPQTPSHGCIEGEPWESLAVRYFHDQLIRLRNHPSLIGWLSASDRDPNERLEAAYLEVYNQLEYRPYICSANAVTSRISGPSGMKMAGPYEYVGPGYWYEDTRSGGAFGFNTETNPGMNIPQKESVLRMLGGEQAWPMGPAWDYHCTASATNMNSVKPEVAAAEGTYGPLRGFEDFVQKAHALDYDSTRAMYEAFRVNIGRATGIVNWMLNSAWPSLYWQLYDWYGVPTAGYYGVKHALEPVQLVYNYATREIVAVNDAAPQAAFHAQLLFYGADSRPVLCRQKDFVSRAREPVVLGKLPRNTPGFLSLVLRDENGEVVARNFYCIPAVNAQHDWANADWWGIPILSYASLSFVDNLPRADVKIETAPAEGGALVTLTNTSGVVSFQNILKAVQADGTLVPGPVWEDNFISLLPGETRTVLCRAQDVSISCDAWKP
;
A
#
# COMPACT_ATOMS: atom_id res chain seq x y z
N MET A 1 -66.16 33.09 -35.85
CA MET A 1 -65.69 32.19 -36.91
C MET A 1 -64.19 32.07 -36.78
N ARG A 2 -63.68 30.95 -36.30
CA ARG A 2 -62.26 30.69 -36.10
C ARG A 2 -61.75 29.91 -37.27
N ILE A 3 -60.73 30.43 -37.96
CA ILE A 3 -59.99 29.76 -39.02
C ILE A 3 -58.80 29.04 -38.42
N LEU A 4 -58.81 27.73 -38.46
CA LEU A 4 -57.69 26.86 -38.12
C LEU A 4 -56.69 26.82 -39.26
N SER A 5 -55.47 27.35 -39.07
CA SER A 5 -54.35 27.10 -39.97
C SER A 5 -53.56 25.87 -39.42
N ALA A 6 -53.59 24.80 -40.17
CA ALA A 6 -52.78 23.62 -39.91
C ALA A 6 -51.34 23.86 -40.41
N LEU A 7 -50.37 23.98 -39.49
CA LEU A 7 -48.93 23.99 -39.81
C LEU A 7 -48.46 22.50 -39.84
N LEU A 8 -48.11 22.04 -41.03
CA LEU A 8 -47.50 20.75 -41.29
C LEU A 8 -46.00 20.85 -40.89
N CYS A 9 -45.60 20.44 -39.66
CA CYS A 9 -44.21 20.23 -39.31
C CYS A 9 -43.67 18.95 -39.93
N LEU A 10 -42.83 19.09 -40.96
CA LEU A 10 -41.96 18.01 -41.42
C LEU A 10 -40.93 17.71 -40.26
N LEU A 11 -41.14 16.64 -39.56
CA LEU A 11 -40.11 16.04 -38.68
C LEU A 11 -39.07 15.42 -39.61
N LEU A 12 -38.00 16.16 -39.91
CA LEU A 12 -36.73 15.54 -40.31
C LEU A 12 -36.21 14.79 -39.11
N GLY A 13 -36.32 13.50 -39.11
CA GLY A 13 -35.66 12.62 -38.15
C GLY A 13 -34.15 12.78 -38.29
N VAL A 14 -33.57 13.64 -37.49
CA VAL A 14 -32.14 13.58 -37.24
C VAL A 14 -31.92 12.26 -36.48
N ALA A 15 -31.42 11.25 -37.18
CA ALA A 15 -30.93 10.06 -36.54
C ALA A 15 -29.79 10.49 -35.60
N CYS A 16 -30.07 10.59 -34.31
CA CYS A 16 -29.05 10.79 -33.30
C CYS A 16 -28.10 9.59 -33.42
N SER A 17 -26.88 9.83 -33.89
CA SER A 17 -25.85 8.79 -33.84
C SER A 17 -25.70 8.35 -32.38
N PRO A 18 -25.71 7.02 -32.13
CA PRO A 18 -25.59 6.53 -30.75
C PRO A 18 -24.29 7.06 -30.13
N ALA A 19 -24.37 7.57 -28.90
CA ALA A 19 -23.21 8.10 -28.16
C ALA A 19 -22.19 7.00 -27.88
N PRO A 20 -20.88 7.27 -27.99
CA PRO A 20 -19.82 6.31 -27.64
C PRO A 20 -19.94 5.88 -26.19
N SER A 21 -19.55 4.64 -25.87
CA SER A 21 -19.55 4.12 -24.49
C SER A 21 -18.36 3.21 -24.23
N SER A 22 -18.03 3.09 -22.96
CA SER A 22 -17.13 2.09 -22.42
C SER A 22 -17.83 1.44 -21.24
N ASP A 23 -18.53 0.33 -21.51
CA ASP A 23 -19.36 -0.36 -20.53
C ASP A 23 -18.54 -1.45 -19.86
N THR A 24 -18.42 -1.42 -18.52
CA THR A 24 -17.73 -2.49 -17.76
C THR A 24 -18.68 -3.65 -17.50
N LEU A 25 -18.27 -4.83 -17.91
CA LEU A 25 -19.03 -6.06 -17.73
C LEU A 25 -18.74 -6.65 -16.35
N THR A 26 -19.55 -6.30 -15.35
CA THR A 26 -19.29 -6.66 -13.95
C THR A 26 -20.04 -7.89 -13.47
N ARG A 27 -21.20 -8.22 -14.06
CA ARG A 27 -22.06 -9.32 -13.60
C ARG A 27 -21.83 -10.55 -14.45
N TRP A 28 -21.40 -11.63 -13.82
CA TRP A 28 -21.09 -12.90 -14.46
C TRP A 28 -21.71 -14.07 -13.70
N SER A 29 -21.74 -15.22 -14.32
CA SER A 29 -21.89 -16.51 -13.64
C SER A 29 -20.63 -17.33 -13.84
N MET A 30 -20.21 -18.06 -12.81
CA MET A 30 -19.02 -18.90 -12.84
C MET A 30 -19.41 -20.35 -12.53
N ARG A 31 -18.85 -21.30 -13.26
CA ARG A 31 -19.01 -22.74 -13.00
C ARG A 31 -17.74 -23.51 -13.31
N GLN A 32 -17.52 -24.61 -12.60
CA GLN A 32 -16.46 -25.55 -12.96
C GLN A 32 -16.82 -26.27 -14.24
N GLU A 33 -15.88 -26.55 -15.11
CA GLU A 33 -16.12 -27.36 -16.31
C GLU A 33 -16.68 -28.74 -15.96
N GLY A 34 -17.70 -29.18 -16.70
CA GLY A 34 -18.39 -30.43 -16.42
C GLY A 34 -19.44 -30.38 -15.29
N SER A 35 -19.48 -29.28 -14.50
CA SER A 35 -20.45 -29.10 -13.42
C SER A 35 -21.70 -28.34 -13.91
N SER A 36 -22.87 -28.69 -13.37
CA SER A 36 -24.12 -27.93 -13.55
C SER A 36 -24.28 -26.83 -12.49
N ARG A 37 -23.50 -26.88 -11.39
CA ARG A 37 -23.55 -25.86 -10.34
C ARG A 37 -22.91 -24.55 -10.81
N SER A 38 -23.63 -23.46 -10.67
CA SER A 38 -23.21 -22.13 -11.09
C SER A 38 -23.28 -21.14 -9.93
N TYR A 39 -22.35 -20.20 -9.90
CA TYR A 39 -22.22 -19.17 -8.88
C TYR A 39 -22.37 -17.79 -9.54
N PRO A 40 -23.24 -16.91 -9.06
CA PRO A 40 -23.25 -15.51 -9.49
C PRO A 40 -21.97 -14.82 -8.94
N VAL A 41 -21.25 -14.10 -9.79
CA VAL A 41 -19.99 -13.44 -9.41
C VAL A 41 -19.89 -12.03 -9.98
N GLN A 42 -19.11 -11.20 -9.35
CA GLN A 42 -18.70 -9.90 -9.86
C GLN A 42 -17.22 -9.94 -10.27
N VAL A 43 -16.94 -9.53 -11.48
CA VAL A 43 -15.58 -9.43 -12.03
C VAL A 43 -15.06 -7.99 -11.82
N PRO A 44 -13.81 -7.76 -11.40
CA PRO A 44 -12.67 -8.70 -11.27
C PRO A 44 -12.74 -9.60 -10.02
N VAL A 45 -12.38 -10.89 -10.19
CA VAL A 45 -12.37 -11.87 -9.08
C VAL A 45 -11.54 -13.10 -9.46
N THR A 46 -10.90 -13.74 -8.45
CA THR A 46 -10.31 -15.08 -8.60
C THR A 46 -11.40 -16.16 -8.41
N VAL A 47 -11.13 -17.36 -8.87
CA VAL A 47 -12.05 -18.50 -8.64
C VAL A 47 -12.17 -18.79 -7.14
N ALA A 48 -11.04 -18.82 -6.42
CA ALA A 48 -11.03 -19.04 -4.98
C ALA A 48 -11.77 -17.93 -4.22
N GLY A 49 -11.57 -16.67 -4.60
CA GLY A 49 -12.29 -15.53 -4.02
C GLY A 49 -13.79 -15.61 -4.24
N ALA A 50 -14.24 -15.95 -5.47
CA ALA A 50 -15.66 -16.14 -5.77
C ALA A 50 -16.29 -17.31 -4.98
N LEU A 51 -15.55 -18.40 -4.80
CA LEU A 51 -15.99 -19.55 -4.02
C LEU A 51 -16.05 -19.23 -2.52
N TYR A 52 -15.10 -18.44 -2.01
CA TYR A 52 -15.14 -17.96 -0.63
C TYR A 52 -16.39 -17.10 -0.38
N GLU A 53 -16.66 -16.11 -1.24
CA GLU A 53 -17.85 -15.26 -1.12
C GLU A 53 -19.17 -16.06 -1.25
N ALA A 54 -19.15 -17.15 -1.99
CA ALA A 54 -20.30 -18.07 -2.12
C ALA A 54 -20.44 -19.05 -0.95
N GLY A 55 -19.57 -18.97 0.08
CA GLY A 55 -19.59 -19.85 1.27
C GLY A 55 -19.15 -21.28 0.98
N TYR A 56 -18.42 -21.53 -0.12
CA TYR A 56 -17.99 -22.89 -0.50
C TYR A 56 -17.04 -23.51 0.52
N PHE A 57 -16.12 -22.71 1.05
CA PHE A 57 -15.09 -23.16 2.01
C PHE A 57 -15.53 -23.07 3.48
N GLY A 58 -16.70 -22.45 3.76
CA GLY A 58 -17.05 -21.96 5.10
C GLY A 58 -16.40 -20.62 5.42
N ASP A 59 -16.96 -19.93 6.42
CA ASP A 59 -16.49 -18.59 6.79
C ASP A 59 -15.14 -18.61 7.53
N ASP A 60 -14.70 -19.78 7.97
CA ASP A 60 -13.55 -20.02 8.84
C ASP A 60 -12.34 -20.64 8.14
N ILE A 61 -12.33 -20.67 6.81
CA ILE A 61 -11.24 -21.28 6.01
C ILE A 61 -9.85 -20.69 6.35
N LEU A 62 -9.76 -19.44 6.73
CA LEU A 62 -8.51 -18.77 7.08
C LEU A 62 -8.16 -18.88 8.57
N GLU A 63 -8.93 -19.62 9.36
CA GLU A 63 -8.72 -19.79 10.79
C GLU A 63 -8.02 -21.14 11.10
N GLY A 64 -7.12 -21.13 12.08
CA GLY A 64 -6.36 -22.32 12.48
C GLY A 64 -5.53 -22.89 11.34
N LEU A 65 -5.63 -24.19 11.09
CA LEU A 65 -4.90 -24.90 10.04
C LEU A 65 -5.71 -25.16 8.77
N ARG A 66 -6.97 -24.68 8.70
CA ARG A 66 -7.93 -25.06 7.65
C ARG A 66 -7.46 -24.68 6.24
N PHE A 67 -6.81 -23.52 6.08
CA PHE A 67 -6.29 -23.11 4.78
C PHE A 67 -5.17 -24.04 4.28
N LYS A 68 -4.34 -24.55 5.18
CA LYS A 68 -3.29 -25.53 4.88
C LYS A 68 -3.88 -26.86 4.42
N GLU A 69 -5.03 -27.24 4.96
CA GLU A 69 -5.70 -28.52 4.75
C GLU A 69 -6.73 -28.47 3.61
N ALA A 70 -6.96 -27.29 3.00
CA ALA A 70 -7.93 -27.11 1.95
C ALA A 70 -7.63 -27.97 0.71
N ASP A 71 -8.68 -28.57 0.14
CA ASP A 71 -8.57 -29.31 -1.12
C ASP A 71 -8.38 -28.33 -2.29
N LYS A 72 -7.23 -28.46 -2.96
CA LYS A 72 -6.85 -27.66 -4.12
C LYS A 72 -7.22 -28.32 -5.45
N SER A 73 -7.63 -29.58 -5.45
CA SER A 73 -7.88 -30.35 -6.68
C SER A 73 -9.01 -29.79 -7.55
N ILE A 74 -9.92 -29.04 -6.93
CA ILE A 74 -11.01 -28.36 -7.65
C ILE A 74 -10.51 -27.31 -8.65
N PHE A 75 -9.28 -26.83 -8.50
CA PHE A 75 -8.65 -25.83 -9.39
C PHE A 75 -7.83 -26.47 -10.52
N ASP A 76 -7.65 -27.79 -10.53
CA ASP A 76 -6.99 -28.50 -11.63
C ASP A 76 -7.87 -28.60 -12.89
N THR A 77 -9.17 -28.38 -12.72
CA THR A 77 -10.16 -28.31 -13.81
C THR A 77 -10.44 -26.84 -14.15
N PRO A 78 -10.55 -26.49 -15.45
CA PRO A 78 -10.89 -25.12 -15.83
C PRO A 78 -12.23 -24.63 -15.27
N TRP A 79 -12.32 -23.32 -15.08
CA TRP A 79 -13.56 -22.65 -14.66
C TRP A 79 -14.05 -21.71 -15.76
N ILE A 80 -15.37 -21.70 -15.99
CA ILE A 80 -16.02 -20.97 -17.07
C ILE A 80 -16.80 -19.80 -16.48
N PHE A 81 -16.39 -18.61 -16.85
CA PHE A 81 -17.11 -17.37 -16.57
C PHE A 81 -17.98 -17.03 -17.75
N THR A 82 -19.25 -16.72 -17.52
CA THR A 82 -20.21 -16.38 -18.58
C THR A 82 -20.93 -15.08 -18.24
N THR A 83 -20.99 -14.16 -19.21
CA THR A 83 -21.80 -12.95 -19.10
C THR A 83 -22.62 -12.72 -20.38
N ARG A 84 -23.64 -11.89 -20.26
CA ARG A 84 -24.48 -11.46 -21.40
C ARG A 84 -24.51 -9.96 -21.47
N PHE A 85 -24.44 -9.43 -22.68
CA PHE A 85 -24.50 -7.99 -22.92
C PHE A 85 -25.13 -7.70 -24.29
N ALA A 86 -25.60 -6.46 -24.48
CA ALA A 86 -26.07 -5.95 -25.75
C ALA A 86 -25.01 -5.06 -26.38
N ALA A 87 -24.71 -5.22 -27.65
CA ALA A 87 -23.90 -4.31 -28.43
C ALA A 87 -24.82 -3.35 -29.23
N ARG A 88 -24.34 -2.12 -29.42
CA ARG A 88 -25.08 -1.06 -30.10
C ARG A 88 -24.97 -1.20 -31.63
N GLU A 89 -26.07 -1.19 -32.30
CA GLU A 89 -26.09 -1.28 -33.77
C GLU A 89 -25.39 -0.05 -34.43
N GLY A 90 -24.62 -0.26 -35.47
CA GLY A 90 -23.93 0.80 -36.21
C GLY A 90 -22.67 1.34 -35.55
N MET A 91 -22.10 0.60 -34.58
CA MET A 91 -20.83 0.94 -33.92
C MET A 91 -19.77 -0.12 -34.12
N HIS A 92 -18.52 0.24 -33.97
CA HIS A 92 -17.42 -0.69 -33.82
C HIS A 92 -17.29 -1.07 -32.33
N HIS A 93 -17.03 -2.35 -32.09
CA HIS A 93 -16.98 -2.91 -30.74
C HIS A 93 -15.64 -3.57 -30.44
N VAL A 94 -15.02 -3.19 -29.35
CA VAL A 94 -13.79 -3.81 -28.84
C VAL A 94 -14.07 -4.36 -27.45
N LEU A 95 -13.82 -5.66 -27.26
CA LEU A 95 -13.72 -6.26 -25.93
C LEU A 95 -12.29 -6.09 -25.44
N ARG A 96 -12.13 -5.44 -24.26
CA ARG A 96 -10.85 -5.23 -23.63
C ARG A 96 -10.81 -5.90 -22.26
N PHE A 97 -9.82 -6.77 -22.09
CA PHE A 97 -9.46 -7.41 -20.81
C PHE A 97 -8.20 -6.76 -20.27
N GLU A 98 -8.24 -6.28 -19.03
CA GLU A 98 -7.07 -5.64 -18.40
C GLU A 98 -6.11 -6.68 -17.82
N SER A 99 -6.61 -7.81 -17.30
CA SER A 99 -5.80 -8.89 -16.74
C SER A 99 -6.61 -10.19 -16.65
N LEU A 100 -5.95 -11.31 -16.92
CA LEU A 100 -6.48 -12.68 -16.77
C LEU A 100 -5.48 -13.49 -15.93
N GLY A 101 -5.96 -14.37 -15.10
CA GLY A 101 -5.12 -15.26 -14.30
C GLY A 101 -5.38 -16.73 -14.62
N TYR A 102 -4.51 -17.48 -15.26
CA TYR A 102 -3.25 -17.13 -15.93
C TYR A 102 -3.42 -17.08 -17.44
N SER A 103 -4.25 -18.00 -17.97
CA SER A 103 -4.59 -18.10 -19.39
C SER A 103 -6.08 -18.45 -19.54
N ALA A 104 -6.67 -18.16 -20.71
CA ALA A 104 -8.06 -18.43 -20.96
C ALA A 104 -8.38 -18.70 -22.44
N ASP A 105 -9.37 -19.57 -22.69
CA ASP A 105 -10.07 -19.60 -23.97
C ASP A 105 -11.23 -18.59 -23.89
N ILE A 106 -11.31 -17.68 -24.86
CA ILE A 106 -12.32 -16.62 -24.91
C ILE A 106 -13.22 -16.83 -26.12
N THR A 107 -14.51 -16.98 -25.88
CA THR A 107 -15.51 -17.17 -26.97
C THR A 107 -16.62 -16.14 -26.88
N LEU A 108 -17.04 -15.62 -28.01
CA LEU A 108 -18.21 -14.76 -28.15
C LEU A 108 -19.21 -15.37 -29.09
N ASN A 109 -20.42 -15.64 -28.61
CA ASN A 109 -21.50 -16.28 -29.40
C ASN A 109 -21.07 -17.60 -30.09
N GLY A 110 -20.17 -18.36 -29.38
CA GLY A 110 -19.61 -19.61 -29.90
C GLY A 110 -18.41 -19.44 -30.83
N ASN A 111 -18.01 -18.22 -31.18
CA ASN A 111 -16.81 -17.96 -31.98
C ASN A 111 -15.60 -17.79 -31.09
N LEU A 112 -14.53 -18.54 -31.32
CA LEU A 112 -13.28 -18.43 -30.58
C LEU A 112 -12.57 -17.13 -30.95
N LEU A 113 -12.38 -16.24 -29.97
CA LEU A 113 -11.61 -14.98 -30.11
C LEU A 113 -10.12 -15.22 -29.83
N ALA A 114 -9.81 -16.02 -28.81
CA ALA A 114 -8.45 -16.38 -28.43
C ALA A 114 -8.43 -17.71 -27.67
N SER A 115 -7.34 -18.47 -27.84
CA SER A 115 -7.07 -19.69 -27.09
C SER A 115 -6.20 -19.42 -25.87
N ALA A 116 -6.18 -20.37 -24.93
CA ALA A 116 -5.36 -20.30 -23.71
C ALA A 116 -3.87 -20.08 -24.02
N ASP A 117 -3.34 -20.69 -25.08
CA ASP A 117 -1.94 -20.54 -25.47
C ASP A 117 -1.59 -19.11 -25.89
N THR A 118 -2.56 -18.37 -26.45
CA THR A 118 -2.37 -16.98 -26.91
C THR A 118 -2.66 -15.95 -25.84
N THR A 119 -3.34 -16.36 -24.77
CA THR A 119 -3.72 -15.49 -23.66
C THR A 119 -2.86 -15.65 -22.42
N ALA A 120 -1.83 -16.51 -22.45
CA ALA A 120 -0.95 -16.68 -21.29
C ALA A 120 -0.34 -15.37 -20.80
N GLY A 121 -0.27 -15.23 -19.49
CA GLY A 121 0.29 -14.05 -18.82
C GLY A 121 -0.76 -13.17 -18.14
N VAL A 122 -0.44 -12.71 -16.93
CA VAL A 122 -1.37 -12.06 -16.01
C VAL A 122 -1.56 -10.58 -16.32
N PHE A 123 -0.49 -9.80 -16.36
CA PHE A 123 -0.55 -8.33 -16.45
C PHE A 123 -0.56 -7.82 -17.89
N CYS A 124 -1.18 -8.56 -18.79
CA CYS A 124 -1.30 -8.22 -20.19
C CYS A 124 -2.68 -7.68 -20.52
N VAL A 125 -2.74 -6.54 -21.16
CA VAL A 125 -3.95 -6.02 -21.77
C VAL A 125 -4.23 -6.75 -23.08
N ARG A 126 -5.48 -7.16 -23.29
CA ARG A 126 -5.94 -7.84 -24.51
C ARG A 126 -7.14 -7.15 -25.08
N GLU A 127 -7.08 -6.78 -26.35
CA GLU A 127 -8.18 -6.17 -27.08
C GLU A 127 -8.59 -7.05 -28.27
N PHE A 128 -9.90 -7.30 -28.42
CA PHE A 128 -10.48 -8.06 -29.52
C PHE A 128 -11.51 -7.20 -30.23
N ASP A 129 -11.34 -6.97 -31.53
CA ASP A 129 -12.38 -6.38 -32.35
C ASP A 129 -13.49 -7.41 -32.56
N VAL A 130 -14.64 -7.14 -32.00
CA VAL A 130 -15.81 -8.03 -32.02
C VAL A 130 -16.97 -7.48 -32.84
N SER A 131 -16.73 -6.45 -33.64
CA SER A 131 -17.75 -5.77 -34.45
C SER A 131 -18.52 -6.73 -35.38
N GLN A 132 -17.83 -7.75 -35.86
CA GLN A 132 -18.45 -8.76 -36.76
C GLN A 132 -19.29 -9.82 -36.00
N PHE A 133 -19.05 -10.03 -34.74
CA PHE A 133 -19.65 -11.09 -33.93
C PHE A 133 -20.69 -10.57 -32.94
N ALA A 134 -20.62 -9.29 -32.60
CA ALA A 134 -21.49 -8.69 -31.59
C ALA A 134 -22.83 -8.26 -32.17
N GLY A 135 -23.93 -8.59 -31.48
CA GLY A 135 -25.30 -8.26 -31.82
C GLY A 135 -26.08 -7.69 -30.64
N LYS A 136 -27.42 -7.70 -30.73
CA LYS A 136 -28.30 -7.23 -29.63
C LYS A 136 -28.23 -8.13 -28.40
N ASP A 137 -28.01 -9.42 -28.60
CA ASP A 137 -27.87 -10.41 -27.52
C ASP A 137 -26.55 -11.16 -27.71
N ASN A 138 -25.64 -10.97 -26.77
CA ASN A 138 -24.32 -11.60 -26.81
C ASN A 138 -24.11 -12.46 -25.57
N THR A 139 -23.47 -13.61 -25.79
CA THR A 139 -22.94 -14.47 -24.71
C THR A 139 -21.44 -14.53 -24.85
N LEU A 140 -20.73 -14.00 -23.81
CA LEU A 140 -19.28 -14.09 -23.70
C LEU A 140 -18.94 -15.16 -22.68
N GLU A 141 -18.10 -16.11 -23.07
CA GLU A 141 -17.56 -17.15 -22.20
C GLU A 141 -16.04 -17.02 -22.14
N VAL A 142 -15.51 -17.07 -20.91
CA VAL A 142 -14.09 -17.04 -20.60
C VAL A 142 -13.77 -18.28 -19.78
N ARG A 143 -13.11 -19.25 -20.39
CA ARG A 143 -12.71 -20.50 -19.76
C ARG A 143 -11.28 -20.32 -19.24
N VAL A 144 -11.13 -20.06 -17.95
CA VAL A 144 -9.84 -19.80 -17.31
C VAL A 144 -9.15 -21.10 -16.91
N HIS A 145 -7.82 -21.08 -17.00
CA HIS A 145 -6.96 -22.21 -16.65
C HIS A 145 -6.01 -21.79 -15.51
N ARG A 146 -5.77 -22.71 -14.60
CA ARG A 146 -4.75 -22.54 -13.55
C ARG A 146 -3.38 -22.27 -14.16
N ALA A 147 -2.58 -21.44 -13.51
CA ALA A 147 -1.20 -21.21 -13.88
C ALA A 147 -0.39 -22.52 -13.82
N PRO A 148 0.45 -22.84 -14.82
CA PRO A 148 1.40 -23.93 -14.71
C PRO A 148 2.45 -23.62 -13.63
N ASP A 149 3.07 -24.68 -13.08
CA ASP A 149 4.11 -24.53 -12.04
C ASP A 149 5.24 -23.61 -12.47
N ALA A 150 5.70 -23.75 -13.72
CA ALA A 150 6.70 -22.86 -14.33
C ALA A 150 5.97 -21.71 -15.02
N SER A 151 5.87 -20.56 -14.36
CA SER A 151 5.17 -19.38 -14.91
C SER A 151 5.53 -18.07 -14.22
N LEU A 152 5.39 -16.97 -14.95
CA LEU A 152 5.35 -15.63 -14.37
C LEU A 152 3.90 -15.27 -14.00
N ASN A 153 3.36 -15.97 -13.01
CA ASN A 153 2.00 -15.77 -12.52
C ASN A 153 1.89 -14.46 -11.69
N HIS A 154 0.68 -14.13 -11.25
CA HIS A 154 0.39 -12.93 -10.45
C HIS A 154 1.32 -12.77 -9.26
N GLY A 155 1.79 -13.84 -8.68
CA GLY A 155 2.60 -13.79 -7.48
C GLY A 155 1.79 -13.42 -6.22
N TRP A 156 2.46 -13.42 -5.11
CA TRP A 156 1.97 -12.99 -3.79
C TRP A 156 3.20 -12.57 -2.99
N VAL A 157 3.04 -11.84 -1.93
CA VAL A 157 4.17 -11.56 -1.04
C VAL A 157 4.59 -12.86 -0.37
N ASP A 158 5.85 -13.21 -0.47
CA ASP A 158 6.42 -14.54 -0.18
C ASP A 158 6.29 -14.99 1.28
N CYS A 159 6.10 -14.06 2.20
CA CYS A 159 5.80 -14.38 3.60
C CYS A 159 4.39 -14.96 3.81
N ASN A 160 3.49 -14.84 2.83
CA ASN A 160 2.13 -15.35 2.92
C ASN A 160 2.03 -16.76 2.32
N PRO A 161 0.98 -17.55 2.67
CA PRO A 161 0.71 -18.81 2.01
C PRO A 161 0.43 -18.62 0.53
N ARG A 162 0.77 -19.64 -0.25
CA ARG A 162 0.46 -19.67 -1.69
C ARG A 162 -1.06 -19.70 -1.90
N PRO A 163 -1.65 -18.85 -2.77
CA PRO A 163 -3.07 -18.86 -3.08
C PRO A 163 -3.57 -20.24 -3.54
N LEU A 164 -4.78 -20.66 -3.11
CA LEU A 164 -5.31 -22.00 -3.39
C LEU A 164 -5.44 -22.30 -4.88
N ASP A 165 -5.83 -21.29 -5.65
CA ASP A 165 -6.13 -21.38 -7.09
C ASP A 165 -5.02 -20.79 -7.98
N GLU A 166 -3.86 -20.44 -7.42
CA GLU A 166 -2.79 -19.75 -8.17
C GLU A 166 -3.31 -18.46 -8.83
N THR A 167 -4.17 -17.73 -8.14
CA THR A 167 -4.84 -16.51 -8.66
C THR A 167 -5.57 -16.70 -9.99
N MET A 168 -6.14 -17.89 -10.20
CA MET A 168 -6.94 -18.22 -11.39
C MET A 168 -8.21 -17.37 -11.45
N GLY A 169 -8.49 -16.69 -12.58
CA GLY A 169 -9.72 -15.88 -12.68
C GLY A 169 -9.66 -14.78 -13.72
N ILE A 170 -10.59 -13.84 -13.62
CA ILE A 170 -10.60 -12.59 -14.37
C ILE A 170 -10.14 -11.50 -13.40
N LEU A 171 -8.87 -11.10 -13.46
CA LEU A 171 -8.20 -10.30 -12.43
C LEU A 171 -8.29 -8.79 -12.67
N GLY A 172 -8.70 -8.36 -13.83
CA GLY A 172 -8.91 -6.97 -14.20
C GLY A 172 -10.28 -6.71 -14.81
N PRO A 173 -10.69 -5.44 -14.94
CA PRO A 173 -11.95 -5.09 -15.60
C PRO A 173 -12.05 -5.62 -17.03
N VAL A 174 -13.25 -6.08 -17.39
CA VAL A 174 -13.62 -6.41 -18.78
C VAL A 174 -14.53 -5.32 -19.31
N ARG A 175 -14.14 -4.66 -20.41
CA ARG A 175 -14.88 -3.53 -21.00
C ARG A 175 -15.32 -3.81 -22.42
N LEU A 176 -16.58 -3.44 -22.73
CA LEU A 176 -17.06 -3.29 -24.09
C LEU A 176 -16.93 -1.81 -24.49
N ILE A 177 -15.99 -1.52 -25.37
CA ILE A 177 -15.77 -0.18 -25.90
C ILE A 177 -16.50 -0.08 -27.23
N SER A 178 -17.48 0.83 -27.30
CA SER A 178 -18.32 1.04 -28.49
C SER A 178 -18.06 2.43 -29.06
N THR A 179 -17.61 2.50 -30.31
CA THR A 179 -17.29 3.77 -30.97
C THR A 179 -17.89 3.82 -32.39
N PRO A 180 -18.29 4.99 -32.92
CA PRO A 180 -18.70 5.10 -34.32
C PRO A 180 -17.57 4.68 -35.27
N ASP A 181 -16.56 5.51 -35.47
CA ASP A 181 -15.47 5.24 -36.42
C ASP A 181 -14.10 5.34 -35.73
N VAL A 182 -13.87 6.41 -34.99
CA VAL A 182 -12.55 6.72 -34.41
C VAL A 182 -12.59 6.59 -32.90
N GLN A 183 -11.67 5.80 -32.36
CA GLN A 183 -11.41 5.66 -30.93
C GLN A 183 -10.23 6.53 -30.51
N VAL A 184 -10.41 7.34 -29.46
CA VAL A 184 -9.30 7.90 -28.68
C VAL A 184 -8.84 6.78 -27.74
N GLN A 185 -7.83 6.00 -28.17
CA GLN A 185 -7.42 4.79 -27.45
C GLN A 185 -6.64 5.09 -26.20
N ASP A 186 -5.71 6.05 -26.29
CA ASP A 186 -4.88 6.42 -25.16
C ASP A 186 -4.53 7.91 -25.15
N VAL A 187 -4.34 8.46 -23.94
CA VAL A 187 -3.88 9.83 -23.70
C VAL A 187 -2.87 9.79 -22.56
N PHE A 188 -1.66 10.20 -22.84
CA PHE A 188 -0.60 10.38 -21.85
C PHE A 188 -0.30 11.87 -21.69
N VAL A 189 -0.17 12.30 -20.43
CA VAL A 189 0.15 13.69 -20.08
C VAL A 189 1.44 13.73 -19.30
N LYS A 190 2.44 14.42 -19.85
CA LYS A 190 3.73 14.65 -19.20
C LYS A 190 3.89 16.12 -18.88
N PRO A 191 3.66 16.54 -17.63
CA PRO A 191 3.94 17.90 -17.20
C PRO A 191 5.44 18.14 -17.05
N VAL A 192 5.91 19.29 -17.52
CA VAL A 192 7.28 19.78 -17.36
C VAL A 192 7.23 21.14 -16.70
N VAL A 193 7.71 21.24 -15.48
CA VAL A 193 7.71 22.47 -14.69
C VAL A 193 9.11 22.76 -14.15
N ASN A 194 9.47 24.03 -14.06
CA ASN A 194 10.70 24.44 -13.41
C ASN A 194 10.49 24.50 -11.89
N PRO A 195 11.14 23.65 -11.10
CA PRO A 195 10.92 23.61 -9.65
C PRO A 195 11.47 24.83 -8.88
N LYS A 196 12.18 25.72 -9.56
CA LYS A 196 12.63 27.03 -9.00
C LYS A 196 11.69 28.16 -9.32
N ASP A 197 10.82 27.98 -10.35
CA ASP A 197 9.89 28.99 -10.82
C ASP A 197 8.63 28.30 -11.35
N PHE A 198 7.58 28.32 -10.56
CA PHE A 198 6.29 27.72 -10.89
C PHE A 198 5.36 28.68 -11.67
N SER A 199 5.89 29.71 -12.34
CA SER A 199 5.09 30.67 -13.10
C SER A 199 4.37 30.02 -14.27
N SER A 200 4.95 29.00 -14.89
CA SER A 200 4.32 28.23 -15.96
C SER A 200 4.71 26.76 -15.95
N ALA A 201 3.91 25.93 -16.61
CA ALA A 201 4.18 24.53 -16.88
C ALA A 201 3.91 24.19 -18.34
N ARG A 202 4.83 23.49 -18.99
CA ARG A 202 4.63 22.90 -20.29
C ARG A 202 4.00 21.53 -20.15
N ILE A 203 2.89 21.30 -20.83
CA ILE A 203 2.13 20.06 -20.78
C ILE A 203 2.31 19.33 -22.11
N GLU A 204 3.19 18.32 -22.12
CA GLU A 204 3.42 17.48 -23.30
C GLU A 204 2.37 16.36 -23.29
N MET A 205 1.67 16.16 -24.40
CA MET A 205 0.61 15.18 -24.54
C MET A 205 0.88 14.23 -25.68
N VAL A 206 0.67 12.93 -25.44
CA VAL A 206 0.70 11.88 -26.47
C VAL A 206 -0.72 11.32 -26.58
N ILE A 207 -1.34 11.46 -27.75
CA ILE A 207 -2.72 11.06 -28.02
C ILE A 207 -2.71 9.97 -29.07
N LYS A 208 -3.22 8.77 -28.74
CA LYS A 208 -3.32 7.64 -29.67
C LYS A 208 -4.74 7.51 -30.19
N LEU A 209 -4.89 7.62 -31.51
CA LEU A 209 -6.14 7.49 -32.22
C LEU A 209 -6.14 6.19 -33.05
N VAL A 210 -7.29 5.55 -33.13
CA VAL A 210 -7.49 4.36 -33.98
C VAL A 210 -8.75 4.56 -34.83
N ASN A 211 -8.60 4.60 -36.15
CA ASN A 211 -9.73 4.50 -37.06
C ASN A 211 -10.17 3.03 -37.17
N ARG A 212 -11.32 2.69 -36.62
CA ARG A 212 -11.89 1.33 -36.63
C ARG A 212 -12.65 1.03 -37.93
N SER A 213 -12.92 2.05 -38.75
CA SER A 213 -13.63 1.90 -40.00
C SER A 213 -12.72 1.51 -41.18
N GLN A 214 -13.32 0.98 -42.24
CA GLN A 214 -12.61 0.63 -43.47
C GLN A 214 -12.54 1.80 -44.47
N THR A 215 -12.84 3.01 -44.02
CA THR A 215 -12.78 4.24 -44.84
C THR A 215 -11.97 5.33 -44.13
N PRO A 216 -11.35 6.23 -44.91
CA PRO A 216 -10.70 7.40 -44.33
C PRO A 216 -11.70 8.30 -43.58
N VAL A 217 -11.31 8.79 -42.41
CA VAL A 217 -12.11 9.70 -41.59
C VAL A 217 -11.36 11.00 -41.34
N THR A 218 -12.03 12.12 -41.53
CA THR A 218 -11.48 13.47 -41.21
C THR A 218 -12.29 14.07 -40.06
N GLY A 219 -11.62 14.64 -39.07
CA GLY A 219 -12.27 15.26 -37.91
C GLY A 219 -11.32 16.15 -37.14
N ILE A 220 -11.74 16.59 -35.98
CA ILE A 220 -10.99 17.46 -35.10
C ILE A 220 -10.78 16.72 -33.77
N VAL A 221 -9.51 16.63 -33.33
CA VAL A 221 -9.18 16.26 -31.96
C VAL A 221 -9.26 17.54 -31.12
N LYS A 222 -10.07 17.47 -30.05
CA LYS A 222 -10.21 18.57 -29.09
C LYS A 222 -9.68 18.10 -27.73
N GLY A 223 -8.96 18.98 -27.06
CA GLY A 223 -8.55 18.75 -25.67
C GLY A 223 -8.97 19.92 -24.79
N GLU A 224 -9.58 19.60 -23.63
CA GLU A 224 -10.08 20.60 -22.69
C GLU A 224 -9.72 20.21 -21.25
N ALA A 225 -9.05 21.13 -20.54
CA ALA A 225 -8.84 21.10 -19.10
C ALA A 225 -8.68 22.56 -18.61
N GLU A 226 -8.56 22.75 -17.29
CA GLU A 226 -8.25 24.07 -16.73
C GLU A 226 -6.89 24.59 -17.29
N GLY A 227 -6.93 25.72 -18.00
CA GLY A 227 -5.75 26.31 -18.63
C GLY A 227 -5.26 25.59 -19.89
N ILE A 228 -5.99 24.61 -20.41
CA ILE A 228 -5.66 23.85 -21.62
C ILE A 228 -6.86 23.83 -22.55
N SER A 229 -6.65 24.27 -23.80
CA SER A 229 -7.68 24.20 -24.85
C SER A 229 -7.01 24.16 -26.21
N PHE A 230 -7.25 23.07 -26.97
CA PHE A 230 -6.71 22.92 -28.31
C PHE A 230 -7.65 22.21 -29.27
N GLU A 231 -7.48 22.51 -30.58
CA GLU A 231 -8.17 21.84 -31.68
C GLU A 231 -7.15 21.45 -32.75
N LEU A 232 -7.08 20.17 -33.12
CA LEU A 232 -6.15 19.65 -34.11
C LEU A 232 -6.95 18.98 -35.25
N PRO A 233 -6.95 19.54 -36.48
CA PRO A 233 -7.50 18.84 -37.63
C PRO A 233 -6.70 17.58 -37.95
N VAL A 234 -7.37 16.46 -38.08
CA VAL A 234 -6.74 15.17 -38.34
C VAL A 234 -7.53 14.40 -39.40
N ARG A 235 -6.80 13.83 -40.36
CA ARG A 235 -7.32 12.81 -41.29
C ARG A 235 -6.65 11.49 -40.99
N LEU A 236 -7.43 10.45 -40.75
CA LEU A 236 -6.97 9.08 -40.55
C LEU A 236 -7.35 8.23 -41.76
N GLU A 237 -6.42 7.45 -42.29
CA GLU A 237 -6.72 6.48 -43.33
C GLU A 237 -7.52 5.27 -42.75
N ALA A 238 -8.04 4.41 -43.59
CA ALA A 238 -8.77 3.21 -43.16
C ALA A 238 -7.91 2.35 -42.23
N SER A 239 -8.46 1.92 -41.11
CA SER A 239 -7.80 1.09 -40.11
C SER A 239 -6.48 1.66 -39.54
N GLU A 240 -6.23 2.97 -39.72
CA GLU A 240 -5.00 3.61 -39.25
C GLU A 240 -4.98 3.78 -37.73
N THR A 241 -3.83 3.48 -37.15
CA THR A 241 -3.46 3.91 -35.80
C THR A 241 -2.48 5.07 -35.90
N ARG A 242 -2.80 6.22 -35.30
CA ARG A 242 -1.96 7.42 -35.32
C ARG A 242 -1.67 7.92 -33.92
N VAL A 243 -0.41 8.25 -33.70
CA VAL A 243 0.03 8.92 -32.48
C VAL A 243 0.25 10.40 -32.79
N LEU A 244 -0.40 11.28 -32.04
CA LEU A 244 -0.25 12.72 -32.10
C LEU A 244 0.53 13.20 -30.88
N ASN A 245 1.50 14.08 -31.10
CA ASN A 245 2.17 14.81 -30.03
C ASN A 245 1.67 16.25 -30.05
N HIS A 246 1.25 16.73 -28.88
CA HIS A 246 0.79 18.11 -28.74
C HIS A 246 1.34 18.71 -27.44
N THR A 247 1.51 20.02 -27.40
CA THR A 247 2.07 20.73 -26.25
C THR A 247 1.28 22.02 -26.00
N GLU A 248 0.87 22.19 -24.74
CA GLU A 248 0.24 23.40 -24.23
C GLU A 248 1.06 24.00 -23.09
N THR A 249 0.86 25.27 -22.80
CA THR A 249 1.45 25.94 -21.64
C THR A 249 0.34 26.37 -20.69
N VAL A 250 0.47 26.00 -19.43
CA VAL A 250 -0.41 26.47 -18.36
C VAL A 250 0.34 27.52 -17.55
N GLU A 251 -0.21 28.73 -17.55
CA GLU A 251 0.31 29.84 -16.76
C GLU A 251 -0.19 29.73 -15.30
N HIS A 252 0.70 29.97 -14.33
CA HIS A 252 0.41 29.89 -12.90
C HIS A 252 -0.27 28.57 -12.49
N PRO A 253 0.36 27.41 -12.80
CA PRO A 253 -0.26 26.12 -12.59
C PRO A 253 -0.45 25.82 -11.09
N ARG A 254 -1.52 25.11 -10.76
CA ARG A 254 -1.68 24.48 -9.44
C ARG A 254 -0.77 23.25 -9.38
N ILE A 255 0.20 23.28 -8.46
CA ILE A 255 1.22 22.23 -8.34
C ILE A 255 0.71 21.11 -7.44
N TRP A 256 0.92 19.87 -7.87
CA TRP A 256 0.66 18.68 -7.07
C TRP A 256 1.80 18.46 -6.05
N TRP A 257 1.45 18.30 -4.79
CA TRP A 257 2.36 18.01 -3.69
C TRP A 257 1.90 16.78 -2.91
N SER A 258 2.84 16.09 -2.24
CA SER A 258 2.48 15.17 -1.16
C SER A 258 1.82 15.93 -0.01
N ALA A 259 0.94 15.25 0.74
CA ALA A 259 0.11 15.88 1.78
C ALA A 259 0.92 16.59 2.87
N GLU A 260 2.11 16.10 3.20
CA GLU A 260 3.01 16.72 4.18
C GLU A 260 3.75 17.97 3.68
N MET A 261 3.86 18.13 2.36
CA MET A 261 4.61 19.21 1.73
C MET A 261 3.72 20.28 1.10
N GLY A 262 2.41 19.99 0.91
CA GLY A 262 1.45 20.91 0.30
C GLY A 262 0.12 20.25 -0.05
N SER A 263 -0.54 20.73 -1.10
CA SER A 263 -1.85 20.23 -1.54
C SER A 263 -1.74 19.36 -2.80
N PRO A 264 -2.41 18.21 -2.88
CA PRO A 264 -2.40 17.32 -4.05
C PRO A 264 -3.37 17.84 -5.14
N GLN A 265 -2.95 18.85 -5.90
CA GLN A 265 -3.77 19.48 -6.93
C GLN A 265 -3.84 18.63 -8.19
N LEU A 266 -5.05 18.35 -8.68
CA LEU A 266 -5.30 17.52 -9.85
C LEU A 266 -5.99 18.30 -10.96
N TYR A 267 -5.68 17.92 -12.19
CA TYR A 267 -6.30 18.37 -13.42
C TYR A 267 -7.04 17.21 -14.08
N HIS A 268 -8.11 17.54 -14.84
CA HIS A 268 -8.89 16.58 -15.61
C HIS A 268 -8.87 17.02 -17.07
N LEU A 269 -8.15 16.30 -17.93
CA LEU A 269 -8.09 16.52 -19.35
C LEU A 269 -9.07 15.60 -20.06
N LYS A 270 -10.01 16.17 -20.80
CA LYS A 270 -10.88 15.47 -21.73
C LYS A 270 -10.35 15.64 -23.14
N VAL A 271 -10.06 14.54 -23.82
CA VAL A 271 -9.68 14.52 -25.23
C VAL A 271 -10.78 13.84 -26.03
N SER A 272 -11.26 14.46 -27.11
CA SER A 272 -12.29 13.91 -27.97
C SER A 272 -11.89 13.98 -29.45
N PHE A 273 -12.46 13.09 -30.27
CA PHE A 273 -12.39 13.16 -31.73
C PHE A 273 -13.82 13.39 -32.24
N GLY A 274 -14.16 14.65 -32.53
CA GLY A 274 -15.51 15.03 -32.86
C GLY A 274 -16.51 14.49 -31.82
N ASP A 275 -17.61 13.90 -32.32
CA ASP A 275 -18.62 13.23 -31.51
C ASP A 275 -18.40 11.71 -31.44
N SER A 276 -17.31 11.19 -32.03
CA SER A 276 -17.08 9.73 -32.13
C SER A 276 -16.66 9.11 -30.82
N HIS A 277 -15.69 9.67 -30.13
CA HIS A 277 -15.19 9.11 -28.84
C HIS A 277 -14.48 10.17 -28.02
N CYS A 278 -14.56 10.05 -26.71
CA CYS A 278 -13.76 10.85 -25.80
C CYS A 278 -13.08 9.97 -24.74
N LYS A 279 -11.91 10.40 -24.30
CA LYS A 279 -11.19 9.83 -23.14
C LYS A 279 -10.85 10.95 -22.18
N SER A 280 -11.12 10.73 -20.89
CA SER A 280 -10.71 11.63 -19.83
C SER A 280 -9.56 11.02 -19.07
N VAL A 281 -8.55 11.83 -18.75
CA VAL A 281 -7.41 11.45 -17.92
C VAL A 281 -7.23 12.46 -16.81
N ARG A 282 -6.82 11.97 -15.65
CA ARG A 282 -6.46 12.76 -14.48
C ARG A 282 -4.94 12.85 -14.39
N PHE A 283 -4.40 14.00 -14.06
CA PHE A 283 -2.96 14.21 -13.89
C PHE A 283 -2.67 15.31 -12.87
N GLY A 284 -1.44 15.37 -12.38
CA GLY A 284 -0.95 16.44 -11.52
C GLY A 284 0.30 17.07 -12.11
N ILE A 285 0.42 18.40 -12.00
CA ILE A 285 1.60 19.14 -12.47
C ILE A 285 2.65 19.12 -11.35
N ARG A 286 3.78 18.47 -11.59
CA ARG A 286 4.91 18.37 -10.66
C ARG A 286 6.21 18.03 -11.35
N ASP A 287 7.34 18.31 -10.67
CA ASP A 287 8.67 17.77 -10.99
C ASP A 287 9.00 16.64 -10.02
N ILE A 288 9.46 15.51 -10.52
CA ILE A 288 9.96 14.39 -9.73
C ILE A 288 11.25 13.85 -10.31
N ARG A 289 12.25 13.77 -9.46
CA ARG A 289 13.59 13.25 -9.81
C ARG A 289 14.12 12.42 -8.68
N SER A 290 15.18 11.66 -8.96
CA SER A 290 16.00 11.04 -7.93
C SER A 290 17.48 11.23 -8.25
N GLU A 291 18.28 11.28 -7.21
CA GLU A 291 19.74 11.37 -7.31
C GLU A 291 20.39 10.47 -6.26
N LEU A 292 21.67 10.21 -6.41
CA LEU A 292 22.47 9.57 -5.36
C LEU A 292 23.08 10.65 -4.48
N THR A 293 22.96 10.48 -3.17
CA THR A 293 23.67 11.32 -2.20
C THR A 293 25.19 11.11 -2.30
N ALA A 294 25.97 11.92 -1.60
CA ALA A 294 27.42 11.75 -1.53
C ALA A 294 27.85 10.37 -0.98
N ASP A 295 26.98 9.75 -0.14
CA ASP A 295 27.20 8.41 0.41
C ASP A 295 26.65 7.29 -0.50
N GLY A 296 26.15 7.62 -1.71
CA GLY A 296 25.62 6.67 -2.68
C GLY A 296 24.18 6.20 -2.43
N HIS A 297 23.43 6.87 -1.58
CA HIS A 297 22.05 6.52 -1.28
C HIS A 297 21.06 7.24 -2.19
N ARG A 298 19.98 6.55 -2.59
CA ARG A 298 18.91 7.11 -3.42
C ARG A 298 18.11 8.15 -2.63
N GLN A 299 17.96 9.35 -3.19
CA GLN A 299 17.16 10.44 -2.65
C GLN A 299 16.14 10.88 -3.70
N PHE A 300 14.86 10.82 -3.37
CA PHE A 300 13.80 11.41 -4.21
C PHE A 300 13.66 12.90 -3.95
N ILE A 301 13.37 13.63 -5.03
CA ILE A 301 13.21 15.10 -5.00
C ILE A 301 11.89 15.43 -5.68
N LEU A 302 10.95 15.97 -4.92
CA LEU A 302 9.64 16.43 -5.37
C LEU A 302 9.62 17.95 -5.44
N ASN A 303 9.36 18.50 -6.63
CA ASN A 303 9.28 19.95 -6.84
C ASN A 303 10.51 20.71 -6.30
N GLY A 304 11.69 20.15 -6.53
CA GLY A 304 12.97 20.70 -6.09
C GLY A 304 13.31 20.49 -4.61
N LYS A 305 12.46 19.83 -3.83
CA LYS A 305 12.70 19.57 -2.40
C LYS A 305 12.97 18.07 -2.15
N PRO A 306 14.01 17.72 -1.38
CA PRO A 306 14.27 16.33 -1.00
C PRO A 306 13.15 15.80 -0.08
N VAL A 307 12.69 14.58 -0.33
CA VAL A 307 11.66 13.90 0.45
C VAL A 307 12.30 12.83 1.32
N LEU A 308 12.01 12.81 2.62
CA LEU A 308 12.21 11.61 3.42
C LEU A 308 11.00 10.69 3.18
N VAL A 309 11.22 9.61 2.45
CA VAL A 309 10.16 8.62 2.23
C VAL A 309 9.90 7.86 3.53
N LYS A 310 8.66 7.86 3.98
CA LYS A 310 8.16 7.13 5.16
C LYS A 310 7.01 6.28 4.68
N GLY A 311 7.30 5.05 4.32
CA GLY A 311 6.36 4.18 3.62
C GLY A 311 6.13 2.85 4.30
N ALA A 312 5.21 2.07 3.71
CA ALA A 312 5.02 0.67 4.04
C ALA A 312 4.61 -0.12 2.79
N GLY A 313 4.92 -1.43 2.77
CA GLY A 313 4.68 -2.33 1.65
C GLY A 313 3.23 -2.82 1.62
N TRP A 314 2.59 -2.73 0.47
CA TRP A 314 1.22 -3.23 0.24
C TRP A 314 1.22 -4.68 -0.22
N THR A 315 0.28 -5.48 0.30
CA THR A 315 -0.05 -6.81 -0.21
C THR A 315 -1.54 -6.91 -0.53
N ASP A 316 -1.90 -7.65 -1.58
CA ASP A 316 -3.29 -7.98 -1.87
C ASP A 316 -3.84 -9.03 -0.90
N ASP A 317 -5.15 -9.00 -0.65
CA ASP A 317 -5.87 -10.07 0.05
C ASP A 317 -5.67 -11.40 -0.69
N ILE A 318 -5.45 -12.50 0.04
CA ILE A 318 -5.13 -13.83 -0.54
C ILE A 318 -6.21 -14.36 -1.49
N PHE A 319 -7.45 -13.89 -1.35
CA PHE A 319 -8.57 -14.16 -2.25
C PHE A 319 -8.86 -13.00 -3.19
N MET A 320 -8.04 -11.94 -3.17
CA MET A 320 -8.24 -10.71 -3.95
C MET A 320 -9.63 -10.10 -3.78
N ARG A 321 -10.16 -10.07 -2.53
CA ARG A 321 -11.51 -9.58 -2.21
C ARG A 321 -11.61 -8.09 -2.03
N ASP A 322 -10.52 -7.36 -2.11
CA ASP A 322 -10.54 -5.92 -1.88
C ASP A 322 -11.61 -5.21 -2.72
N THR A 323 -12.36 -4.36 -2.04
CA THR A 323 -13.39 -3.50 -2.61
C THR A 323 -12.95 -2.04 -2.58
N PRO A 324 -13.54 -1.15 -3.38
CA PRO A 324 -13.24 0.29 -3.26
C PRO A 324 -13.38 0.84 -1.85
N GLN A 325 -14.33 0.30 -1.06
CA GLN A 325 -14.54 0.71 0.34
C GLN A 325 -13.40 0.21 1.25
N SER A 326 -12.98 -1.07 1.12
CA SER A 326 -11.86 -1.61 1.90
C SER A 326 -10.56 -0.90 1.57
N ILE A 327 -10.29 -0.65 0.28
CA ILE A 327 -9.12 0.11 -0.17
C ILE A 327 -9.15 1.53 0.36
N SER A 328 -10.31 2.22 0.30
CA SER A 328 -10.45 3.57 0.84
C SER A 328 -10.12 3.63 2.33
N ARG A 329 -10.60 2.67 3.10
CA ARG A 329 -10.28 2.57 4.54
C ARG A 329 -8.78 2.36 4.78
N GLN A 330 -8.15 1.45 4.03
CA GLN A 330 -6.72 1.18 4.14
C GLN A 330 -5.86 2.41 3.79
N VAL A 331 -6.18 3.12 2.71
CA VAL A 331 -5.47 4.35 2.33
C VAL A 331 -5.70 5.49 3.35
N GLN A 332 -6.89 5.56 3.96
CA GLN A 332 -7.13 6.48 5.08
C GLN A 332 -6.29 6.15 6.31
N MET A 333 -6.05 4.85 6.59
CA MET A 333 -5.16 4.42 7.68
C MET A 333 -3.70 4.83 7.41
N VAL A 334 -3.23 4.74 6.17
CA VAL A 334 -1.90 5.25 5.77
C VAL A 334 -1.78 6.74 6.11
N ARG A 335 -2.79 7.52 5.77
CA ARG A 335 -2.81 8.95 6.06
C ARG A 335 -2.92 9.24 7.56
N ASP A 336 -3.75 8.50 8.30
CA ASP A 336 -3.93 8.68 9.75
C ASP A 336 -2.62 8.40 10.53
N MET A 337 -1.81 7.45 10.06
CA MET A 337 -0.47 7.18 10.60
C MET A 337 0.58 8.25 10.25
N GLY A 338 0.32 9.14 9.29
CA GLY A 338 1.31 10.09 8.79
C GLY A 338 2.32 9.48 7.81
N LEU A 339 2.09 8.27 7.31
CA LEU A 339 2.88 7.69 6.22
C LEU A 339 2.67 8.49 4.94
N ASN A 340 3.75 8.69 4.18
CA ASN A 340 3.71 9.46 2.93
C ASN A 340 3.90 8.63 1.67
N CYS A 341 4.11 7.29 1.79
CA CYS A 341 4.36 6.44 0.65
C CYS A 341 3.78 5.03 0.84
N ILE A 342 3.28 4.43 -0.24
CA ILE A 342 2.98 3.00 -0.34
C ILE A 342 3.93 2.40 -1.39
N ARG A 343 4.64 1.33 -1.02
CA ARG A 343 5.42 0.52 -1.97
C ARG A 343 4.60 -0.68 -2.41
N PHE A 344 4.48 -0.87 -3.72
CA PHE A 344 3.87 -2.04 -4.33
C PHE A 344 4.97 -2.93 -4.89
N GLU A 345 4.97 -4.20 -4.54
CA GLU A 345 5.97 -5.13 -5.02
C GLU A 345 5.42 -6.07 -6.09
N ASN A 346 4.40 -6.85 -5.79
CA ASN A 346 3.79 -7.80 -6.71
C ASN A 346 2.49 -7.36 -7.27
N VAL A 347 2.03 -6.23 -6.88
CA VAL A 347 0.63 -5.90 -6.88
C VAL A 347 0.45 -4.70 -7.74
N TRP A 348 -0.37 -4.85 -8.75
CA TRP A 348 -0.79 -3.72 -9.55
C TRP A 348 -2.32 -3.54 -9.50
N GLY A 349 -2.95 -4.15 -8.46
CA GLY A 349 -4.36 -3.97 -8.11
C GLY A 349 -5.36 -4.49 -9.14
N LYS A 350 -6.58 -4.75 -8.68
CA LYS A 350 -7.70 -5.15 -9.55
C LYS A 350 -8.19 -3.99 -10.44
N ASP A 351 -8.06 -2.77 -9.93
CA ASP A 351 -8.44 -1.52 -10.60
C ASP A 351 -7.54 -0.36 -10.15
N ASP A 352 -7.85 0.86 -10.55
CA ASP A 352 -7.03 2.03 -10.25
C ASP A 352 -7.42 2.73 -8.93
N THR A 353 -8.32 2.16 -8.12
CA THR A 353 -8.87 2.81 -6.91
C THR A 353 -7.78 3.23 -5.93
N VAL A 354 -6.79 2.37 -5.66
CA VAL A 354 -5.70 2.68 -4.73
C VAL A 354 -4.84 3.84 -5.22
N TYR A 355 -4.52 3.87 -6.51
CA TYR A 355 -3.71 4.93 -7.13
C TYR A 355 -4.48 6.25 -7.20
N ASP A 356 -5.75 6.19 -7.55
CA ASP A 356 -6.66 7.34 -7.59
C ASP A 356 -6.80 8.00 -6.22
N LEU A 357 -6.86 7.21 -5.15
CA LEU A 357 -6.89 7.70 -3.78
C LEU A 357 -5.53 8.29 -3.38
N CYS A 358 -4.42 7.64 -3.72
CA CYS A 358 -3.08 8.17 -3.48
C CYS A 358 -2.86 9.52 -4.16
N ASP A 359 -3.27 9.65 -5.43
CA ASP A 359 -3.23 10.92 -6.16
C ASP A 359 -4.01 12.03 -5.45
N SER A 360 -5.22 11.70 -4.99
CA SER A 360 -6.15 12.67 -4.39
C SER A 360 -5.75 13.06 -2.97
N LEU A 361 -5.13 12.14 -2.23
CA LEU A 361 -4.73 12.33 -0.84
C LEU A 361 -3.27 12.76 -0.68
N GLY A 362 -2.50 12.84 -1.77
CA GLY A 362 -1.10 13.23 -1.75
C GLY A 362 -0.18 12.19 -1.10
N ILE A 363 -0.50 10.91 -1.27
CA ILE A 363 0.34 9.78 -0.85
C ILE A 363 1.19 9.35 -2.04
N LEU A 364 2.49 9.25 -1.86
CA LEU A 364 3.43 8.79 -2.88
C LEU A 364 3.27 7.29 -3.12
N THR A 365 3.55 6.84 -4.35
CA THR A 365 3.59 5.42 -4.67
C THR A 365 4.92 5.05 -5.32
N LEU A 366 5.50 3.93 -4.91
CA LEU A 366 6.72 3.36 -5.47
C LEU A 366 6.37 1.98 -6.02
N MET A 367 6.49 1.82 -7.33
CA MET A 367 6.08 0.61 -8.03
C MET A 367 7.26 -0.32 -8.23
N GLY A 368 7.03 -1.61 -7.99
CA GLY A 368 8.03 -2.66 -8.15
C GLY A 368 7.52 -3.86 -8.95
N PHE A 369 8.40 -4.80 -9.17
CA PHE A 369 8.15 -6.10 -9.76
C PHE A 369 8.04 -7.19 -8.71
N SER A 370 7.48 -8.32 -9.11
CA SER A 370 7.26 -9.47 -8.25
C SER A 370 8.58 -10.15 -7.86
N CYS A 371 8.90 -10.21 -6.56
CA CYS A 371 10.06 -10.95 -6.07
C CYS A 371 9.93 -12.46 -6.32
N GLN A 372 8.72 -13.03 -6.41
CA GLN A 372 8.51 -14.45 -6.70
C GLN A 372 9.08 -14.87 -8.05
N TRP A 373 9.20 -13.97 -9.00
CA TRP A 373 9.82 -14.27 -10.29
C TRP A 373 11.35 -14.33 -10.24
N GLU A 374 11.92 -14.03 -9.08
CA GLU A 374 13.38 -14.08 -8.84
C GLU A 374 13.83 -15.36 -8.13
N TRP A 375 12.86 -16.20 -7.66
CA TRP A 375 13.12 -17.39 -6.86
C TRP A 375 12.44 -18.63 -7.45
N ASP A 376 13.24 -19.71 -7.68
CA ASP A 376 12.81 -20.95 -8.33
C ASP A 376 11.69 -21.68 -7.61
N HIS A 377 11.71 -21.71 -6.29
CA HIS A 377 10.69 -22.37 -5.47
C HIS A 377 9.34 -21.65 -5.47
N TYR A 378 9.27 -20.41 -5.96
CA TYR A 378 8.01 -19.70 -6.13
C TYR A 378 7.48 -19.76 -7.57
N CYS A 379 8.32 -19.47 -8.56
CA CYS A 379 7.86 -19.41 -9.95
C CYS A 379 8.08 -20.71 -10.73
N GLY A 380 8.78 -21.72 -10.18
CA GLY A 380 9.07 -22.99 -10.83
C GLY A 380 10.03 -22.91 -12.03
N LEU A 381 10.66 -21.77 -12.26
CA LEU A 381 11.65 -21.55 -13.31
C LEU A 381 13.06 -21.70 -12.75
N PRO A 382 14.07 -22.16 -13.53
CA PRO A 382 15.43 -22.25 -13.06
C PRO A 382 15.98 -20.90 -12.61
N GLN A 383 16.53 -20.83 -11.41
CA GLN A 383 17.13 -19.62 -10.86
C GLN A 383 18.59 -19.50 -11.28
N THR A 384 18.97 -18.33 -11.81
CA THR A 384 20.39 -17.99 -11.99
C THR A 384 20.99 -17.47 -10.68
N PRO A 385 22.28 -17.66 -10.43
CA PRO A 385 22.92 -17.21 -9.18
C PRO A 385 22.88 -15.68 -8.97
N SER A 386 22.81 -14.90 -10.06
CA SER A 386 22.93 -13.43 -10.01
C SER A 386 21.64 -12.67 -10.28
N HIS A 387 20.75 -13.16 -11.16
CA HIS A 387 19.66 -12.36 -11.73
C HIS A 387 18.26 -12.96 -11.54
N GLY A 388 18.11 -14.02 -10.76
CA GLY A 388 16.81 -14.65 -10.55
C GLY A 388 16.39 -15.59 -11.69
N CYS A 389 15.07 -15.70 -11.96
CA CYS A 389 14.51 -16.75 -12.82
C CYS A 389 14.06 -16.25 -14.20
N ILE A 390 13.97 -14.95 -14.43
CA ILE A 390 13.55 -14.41 -15.75
C ILE A 390 14.73 -14.42 -16.69
N GLU A 391 14.89 -15.51 -17.45
CA GLU A 391 15.96 -15.67 -18.43
C GLU A 391 15.48 -16.43 -19.67
N GLY A 392 15.79 -15.88 -20.84
CA GLY A 392 15.43 -16.48 -22.12
C GLY A 392 13.97 -16.34 -22.52
N GLU A 393 13.65 -16.83 -23.72
CA GLU A 393 12.29 -16.87 -24.22
C GLU A 393 11.51 -18.08 -23.66
N PRO A 394 10.19 -17.95 -23.39
CA PRO A 394 9.35 -16.77 -23.65
C PRO A 394 9.30 -15.76 -22.48
N TRP A 395 10.06 -15.98 -21.42
CA TRP A 395 9.92 -15.29 -20.14
C TRP A 395 10.32 -13.83 -20.20
N GLU A 396 11.42 -13.51 -20.87
CA GLU A 396 11.86 -12.11 -21.03
C GLU A 396 10.84 -11.31 -21.84
N SER A 397 10.35 -11.83 -22.96
CA SER A 397 9.32 -11.17 -23.76
C SER A 397 8.02 -10.97 -22.96
N LEU A 398 7.64 -11.94 -22.14
CA LEU A 398 6.45 -11.83 -21.29
C LEU A 398 6.63 -10.77 -20.20
N ALA A 399 7.78 -10.76 -19.53
CA ALA A 399 8.09 -9.76 -18.50
C ALA A 399 8.14 -8.33 -19.07
N VAL A 400 8.75 -8.16 -20.25
CA VAL A 400 8.76 -6.87 -20.97
C VAL A 400 7.35 -6.42 -21.33
N ARG A 401 6.48 -7.34 -21.76
CA ARG A 401 5.07 -7.03 -22.04
C ARG A 401 4.32 -6.61 -20.77
N TYR A 402 4.54 -7.28 -19.64
CA TYR A 402 3.97 -6.87 -18.35
C TYR A 402 4.38 -5.44 -18.01
N PHE A 403 5.68 -5.14 -18.11
CA PHE A 403 6.20 -3.81 -17.81
C PHE A 403 5.59 -2.75 -18.74
N HIS A 404 5.58 -3.01 -20.05
CA HIS A 404 4.95 -2.12 -21.04
C HIS A 404 3.50 -1.78 -20.68
N ASP A 405 2.67 -2.80 -20.42
CA ASP A 405 1.25 -2.60 -20.20
C ASP A 405 0.97 -1.87 -18.86
N GLN A 406 1.79 -2.14 -17.82
CA GLN A 406 1.68 -1.45 -16.55
C GLN A 406 2.21 0.00 -16.61
N LEU A 407 3.27 0.27 -17.38
CA LEU A 407 3.69 1.65 -17.64
C LEU A 407 2.55 2.45 -18.27
N ILE A 408 1.90 1.96 -19.31
CA ILE A 408 0.77 2.64 -19.96
C ILE A 408 -0.37 2.88 -18.97
N ARG A 409 -0.70 1.89 -18.16
CA ARG A 409 -1.78 1.97 -17.19
C ARG A 409 -1.53 3.05 -16.14
N LEU A 410 -0.31 3.13 -15.59
CA LEU A 410 -0.02 3.92 -14.39
C LEU A 410 0.65 5.28 -14.66
N ARG A 411 1.09 5.56 -15.88
CA ARG A 411 1.92 6.73 -16.20
C ARG A 411 1.24 8.09 -16.02
N ASN A 412 -0.08 8.18 -15.88
CA ASN A 412 -0.78 9.44 -15.61
C ASN A 412 -0.94 9.75 -14.11
N HIS A 413 -0.63 8.82 -13.20
CA HIS A 413 -0.77 9.02 -11.76
C HIS A 413 0.36 9.90 -11.20
N PRO A 414 0.06 11.10 -10.64
CA PRO A 414 1.08 11.98 -10.09
C PRO A 414 1.68 11.46 -8.77
N SER A 415 1.00 10.58 -8.06
CA SER A 415 1.52 9.93 -6.85
C SER A 415 2.74 9.06 -7.10
N LEU A 416 2.87 8.49 -8.30
CA LEU A 416 3.95 7.59 -8.68
C LEU A 416 5.30 8.33 -8.79
N ILE A 417 6.28 7.96 -7.95
CA ILE A 417 7.59 8.62 -7.86
C ILE A 417 8.74 7.86 -8.50
N GLY A 418 8.58 6.58 -8.78
CA GLY A 418 9.61 5.76 -9.43
C GLY A 418 9.21 4.32 -9.64
N TRP A 419 10.01 3.63 -10.45
CA TRP A 419 9.85 2.23 -10.79
C TRP A 419 11.07 1.45 -10.34
N LEU A 420 10.82 0.35 -9.61
CA LEU A 420 11.81 -0.67 -9.27
C LEU A 420 11.60 -1.83 -10.24
N SER A 421 12.55 -2.09 -11.14
CA SER A 421 12.37 -3.11 -12.18
C SER A 421 12.65 -4.54 -11.70
N ALA A 422 13.07 -4.69 -10.45
CA ALA A 422 13.24 -5.94 -9.72
C ALA A 422 13.13 -5.65 -8.22
N SER A 423 13.05 -6.69 -7.40
CA SER A 423 12.99 -6.60 -5.94
C SER A 423 14.34 -6.96 -5.30
N ASP A 424 14.63 -8.26 -5.11
CA ASP A 424 15.78 -8.75 -4.36
C ASP A 424 17.06 -8.80 -5.20
N ARG A 425 16.91 -8.88 -6.51
CA ARG A 425 18.01 -9.02 -7.48
C ARG A 425 17.92 -7.93 -8.54
N ASP A 426 18.86 -7.87 -9.43
CA ASP A 426 18.78 -7.06 -10.65
C ASP A 426 18.37 -7.93 -11.86
N PRO A 427 17.67 -7.40 -12.86
CA PRO A 427 17.42 -8.11 -14.11
C PRO A 427 18.74 -8.36 -14.82
N ASN A 428 18.84 -9.46 -15.61
CA ASN A 428 20.01 -9.67 -16.47
C ASN A 428 20.13 -8.54 -17.50
N GLU A 429 21.35 -8.33 -18.05
CA GLU A 429 21.65 -7.19 -18.94
C GLU A 429 20.72 -7.12 -20.17
N ARG A 430 20.32 -8.26 -20.74
CA ARG A 430 19.42 -8.31 -21.90
C ARG A 430 18.00 -7.88 -21.53
N LEU A 431 17.50 -8.41 -20.44
CA LEU A 431 16.17 -8.07 -19.92
C LEU A 431 16.09 -6.59 -19.52
N GLU A 432 17.09 -6.09 -18.80
CA GLU A 432 17.14 -4.68 -18.41
C GLU A 432 17.23 -3.73 -19.62
N ALA A 433 18.01 -4.10 -20.63
CA ALA A 433 18.08 -3.32 -21.88
C ALA A 433 16.71 -3.24 -22.55
N ALA A 434 15.96 -4.36 -22.59
CA ALA A 434 14.61 -4.39 -23.16
C ALA A 434 13.61 -3.60 -22.30
N TYR A 435 13.71 -3.64 -20.97
CA TYR A 435 12.91 -2.79 -20.07
C TYR A 435 13.17 -1.31 -20.34
N LEU A 436 14.44 -0.91 -20.44
CA LEU A 436 14.82 0.48 -20.67
C LEU A 436 14.41 0.98 -22.07
N GLU A 437 14.41 0.12 -23.07
CA GLU A 437 13.88 0.47 -24.40
C GLU A 437 12.41 0.88 -24.33
N VAL A 438 11.58 0.08 -23.68
CA VAL A 438 10.16 0.35 -23.49
C VAL A 438 9.96 1.58 -22.57
N TYR A 439 10.71 1.62 -21.48
CA TYR A 439 10.63 2.66 -20.47
C TYR A 439 10.91 4.06 -21.06
N ASN A 440 11.99 4.20 -21.81
CA ASN A 440 12.40 5.48 -22.41
C ASN A 440 11.38 6.04 -23.42
N GLN A 441 10.52 5.19 -23.97
CA GLN A 441 9.45 5.59 -24.88
C GLN A 441 8.16 6.01 -24.13
N LEU A 442 7.90 5.45 -22.96
CA LEU A 442 6.60 5.53 -22.29
C LEU A 442 6.62 6.31 -20.98
N GLU A 443 7.80 6.50 -20.38
CA GLU A 443 7.92 7.00 -19.01
C GLU A 443 9.05 8.04 -18.90
N TYR A 444 9.04 8.85 -17.84
CA TYR A 444 10.05 9.90 -17.59
C TYR A 444 10.50 10.00 -16.12
N ARG A 445 9.86 9.23 -15.22
CA ARG A 445 10.16 9.23 -13.79
C ARG A 445 11.45 8.46 -13.50
N PRO A 446 11.95 8.44 -12.27
CA PRO A 446 13.10 7.62 -11.90
C PRO A 446 12.91 6.12 -12.20
N TYR A 447 13.84 5.54 -12.94
CA TYR A 447 14.02 4.10 -13.09
C TYR A 447 15.12 3.63 -12.13
N ILE A 448 14.89 2.53 -11.43
CA ILE A 448 15.82 1.93 -10.47
C ILE A 448 15.84 0.43 -10.72
N CYS A 449 17.03 -0.14 -10.91
CA CYS A 449 17.19 -1.53 -11.36
C CYS A 449 16.68 -2.57 -10.34
N SER A 450 16.66 -2.23 -9.05
CA SER A 450 16.18 -3.15 -7.98
C SER A 450 15.84 -2.38 -6.72
N ALA A 451 15.00 -2.98 -5.88
CA ALA A 451 14.78 -2.50 -4.52
C ALA A 451 15.95 -2.82 -3.58
N ASN A 452 16.82 -3.76 -3.94
CA ASN A 452 18.00 -4.14 -3.16
C ASN A 452 19.25 -3.31 -3.52
N ALA A 453 20.29 -3.44 -2.71
CA ALA A 453 21.61 -2.81 -2.86
C ALA A 453 22.43 -3.48 -3.98
N VAL A 454 22.04 -3.27 -5.23
CA VAL A 454 22.70 -3.83 -6.41
C VAL A 454 23.23 -2.72 -7.31
N THR A 455 24.15 -3.08 -8.18
CA THR A 455 24.69 -2.18 -9.22
C THR A 455 24.57 -2.85 -10.59
N SER A 456 23.58 -2.40 -11.37
CA SER A 456 23.44 -2.82 -12.75
C SER A 456 24.59 -2.29 -13.61
N ARG A 457 25.01 -3.08 -14.61
CA ARG A 457 25.99 -2.63 -15.60
C ARG A 457 25.44 -1.63 -16.59
N ILE A 458 24.11 -1.52 -16.70
CA ILE A 458 23.43 -0.62 -17.65
C ILE A 458 22.99 0.65 -16.96
N SER A 459 22.17 0.56 -15.91
CA SER A 459 21.58 1.73 -15.24
C SER A 459 22.36 2.22 -14.00
N GLY A 460 23.41 1.50 -13.61
CA GLY A 460 24.26 1.87 -12.47
C GLY A 460 23.67 1.42 -11.11
N PRO A 461 24.12 2.01 -9.99
CA PRO A 461 23.71 1.59 -8.67
C PRO A 461 22.25 1.95 -8.38
N SER A 462 21.52 1.02 -7.77
CA SER A 462 20.16 1.27 -7.26
C SER A 462 20.16 2.41 -6.25
N GLY A 463 21.18 2.48 -5.40
CA GLY A 463 21.24 3.41 -4.27
C GLY A 463 20.26 3.08 -3.15
N MET A 464 19.55 1.95 -3.28
CA MET A 464 18.65 1.39 -2.27
C MET A 464 19.42 0.46 -1.33
N LYS A 465 18.78 0.06 -0.24
CA LYS A 465 19.17 -1.08 0.58
C LYS A 465 17.93 -1.86 1.00
N MET A 466 18.04 -3.18 0.98
CA MET A 466 17.06 -4.11 1.50
C MET A 466 17.80 -4.95 2.54
N ALA A 467 17.94 -4.39 3.74
CA ALA A 467 18.86 -4.93 4.73
C ALA A 467 18.15 -5.30 6.04
N GLY A 468 16.84 -5.55 5.98
CA GLY A 468 16.06 -5.86 7.16
C GLY A 468 16.29 -4.83 8.31
N PRO A 469 16.28 -5.26 9.60
CA PRO A 469 15.92 -6.60 10.07
C PRO A 469 14.47 -6.97 9.79
N TYR A 470 14.16 -8.25 9.90
CA TYR A 470 12.79 -8.78 9.79
C TYR A 470 12.36 -9.49 11.08
N GLU A 471 13.31 -9.72 11.99
CA GLU A 471 13.10 -10.24 13.35
C GLU A 471 13.18 -9.11 14.37
N TYR A 472 12.74 -9.41 15.60
CA TYR A 472 12.76 -8.43 16.68
C TYR A 472 14.17 -7.85 16.92
N VAL A 473 14.22 -6.53 16.92
CA VAL A 473 15.34 -5.73 17.41
C VAL A 473 14.82 -4.68 18.39
N GLY A 474 15.56 -4.46 19.47
CA GLY A 474 15.17 -3.42 20.42
C GLY A 474 15.28 -2.00 19.82
N PRO A 475 14.58 -1.02 20.41
CA PRO A 475 14.56 0.37 19.92
C PRO A 475 15.92 1.01 19.67
N GLY A 476 16.95 0.64 20.43
CA GLY A 476 18.32 1.16 20.30
C GLY A 476 18.98 0.81 18.96
N TYR A 477 18.63 -0.34 18.38
CA TYR A 477 19.20 -0.82 17.12
C TYR A 477 19.21 0.24 16.01
N TRP A 478 18.08 0.90 15.80
CA TRP A 478 17.88 1.87 14.72
C TRP A 478 18.82 3.06 14.78
N TYR A 479 19.29 3.41 15.96
CA TYR A 479 20.22 4.52 16.21
C TYR A 479 21.69 4.07 16.22
N GLU A 480 21.97 2.81 16.54
CA GLU A 480 23.32 2.26 16.72
C GLU A 480 23.88 1.62 15.46
N ASP A 481 23.02 0.99 14.64
CA ASP A 481 23.46 0.32 13.40
C ASP A 481 23.82 1.32 12.31
N THR A 482 25.00 1.10 11.71
CA THR A 482 25.53 1.89 10.59
C THR A 482 25.92 1.05 9.39
N ARG A 483 25.55 -0.23 9.36
CA ARG A 483 25.98 -1.20 8.33
C ARG A 483 24.83 -1.86 7.58
N SER A 484 23.69 -2.03 8.24
CA SER A 484 22.54 -2.81 7.73
C SER A 484 21.25 -1.99 7.70
N GLY A 485 20.25 -2.34 8.50
CA GLY A 485 18.92 -1.74 8.50
C GLY A 485 18.81 -0.38 9.20
N GLY A 486 19.81 0.01 10.00
CA GLY A 486 19.78 1.23 10.79
C GLY A 486 19.44 2.51 10.01
N ALA A 487 19.26 3.61 10.73
CA ALA A 487 18.71 4.85 10.18
C ALA A 487 19.67 5.64 9.29
N PHE A 488 19.95 5.14 8.11
CA PHE A 488 20.69 5.77 7.02
C PHE A 488 20.24 5.24 5.65
N GLY A 489 20.46 6.01 4.60
CA GLY A 489 20.12 5.63 3.23
C GLY A 489 18.63 5.40 3.03
N PHE A 490 18.27 4.66 1.97
CA PHE A 490 16.90 4.28 1.62
C PHE A 490 16.70 2.78 1.86
N ASN A 491 16.05 2.41 2.97
CA ASN A 491 15.71 1.03 3.27
C ASN A 491 14.33 0.68 2.71
N THR A 492 14.29 -0.19 1.72
CA THR A 492 13.06 -0.55 1.00
C THR A 492 12.21 -1.59 1.70
N GLU A 493 12.82 -2.35 2.64
CA GLU A 493 12.15 -3.34 3.46
C GLU A 493 12.83 -3.48 4.82
N THR A 494 12.05 -3.33 5.86
CA THR A 494 12.52 -3.54 7.24
C THR A 494 11.33 -3.55 8.20
N ASN A 495 11.45 -4.33 9.28
CA ASN A 495 10.47 -4.35 10.38
C ASN A 495 11.12 -4.90 11.65
N PRO A 496 10.75 -4.44 12.84
CA PRO A 496 11.35 -4.89 14.10
C PRO A 496 10.78 -6.20 14.66
N GLY A 497 10.14 -7.05 13.86
CA GLY A 497 9.61 -8.33 14.31
C GLY A 497 8.10 -8.50 14.12
N MET A 498 7.46 -9.25 15.02
CA MET A 498 6.02 -9.52 14.94
C MET A 498 5.19 -8.29 15.32
N ASN A 499 4.09 -8.10 14.62
CA ASN A 499 3.05 -7.14 14.95
C ASN A 499 1.81 -7.93 15.40
N ILE A 500 1.82 -8.37 16.66
CA ILE A 500 0.75 -9.22 17.20
C ILE A 500 -0.59 -8.48 17.17
N PRO A 501 -1.64 -9.04 16.54
CA PRO A 501 -2.98 -8.43 16.54
C PRO A 501 -3.57 -8.30 17.94
N GLN A 502 -4.67 -7.56 18.07
CA GLN A 502 -5.44 -7.52 19.31
C GLN A 502 -5.91 -8.94 19.69
N LYS A 503 -6.05 -9.21 20.98
CA LYS A 503 -6.36 -10.56 21.49
C LYS A 503 -7.60 -11.19 20.83
N GLU A 504 -8.61 -10.38 20.52
CA GLU A 504 -9.84 -10.83 19.86
C GLU A 504 -9.57 -11.32 18.45
N SER A 505 -8.74 -10.62 17.71
CA SER A 505 -8.28 -11.02 16.37
C SER A 505 -7.42 -12.27 16.41
N VAL A 506 -6.52 -12.40 17.39
CA VAL A 506 -5.71 -13.62 17.60
C VAL A 506 -6.59 -14.82 17.90
N LEU A 507 -7.56 -14.70 18.81
CA LEU A 507 -8.48 -15.80 19.15
C LEU A 507 -9.31 -16.24 17.94
N ARG A 508 -9.75 -15.29 17.11
CA ARG A 508 -10.43 -15.60 15.86
C ARG A 508 -9.49 -16.30 14.88
N MET A 509 -8.29 -15.77 14.68
CA MET A 509 -7.27 -16.36 13.80
C MET A 509 -6.95 -17.81 14.16
N LEU A 510 -6.89 -18.14 15.46
CA LEU A 510 -6.62 -19.50 15.94
C LEU A 510 -7.80 -20.49 15.70
N GLY A 511 -8.99 -20.00 15.32
CA GLY A 511 -10.11 -20.85 14.90
C GLY A 511 -10.64 -21.81 15.96
N GLY A 512 -10.58 -21.43 17.24
CA GLY A 512 -11.00 -22.27 18.36
C GLY A 512 -9.91 -23.19 18.91
N GLU A 513 -8.68 -23.19 18.36
CA GLU A 513 -7.54 -23.86 18.98
C GLU A 513 -7.17 -23.19 20.31
N GLN A 514 -6.53 -23.96 21.18
CA GLN A 514 -6.09 -23.45 22.47
C GLN A 514 -5.04 -22.35 22.29
N ALA A 515 -5.35 -21.14 22.80
CA ALA A 515 -4.44 -20.00 22.69
C ALA A 515 -3.17 -20.15 23.55
N TRP A 516 -3.23 -20.92 24.62
CA TRP A 516 -2.11 -21.16 25.52
C TRP A 516 -2.18 -22.56 26.16
N PRO A 517 -1.07 -23.36 26.24
CA PRO A 517 0.19 -23.07 25.56
C PRO A 517 0.03 -22.99 24.04
N MET A 518 0.94 -22.25 23.38
CA MET A 518 0.91 -22.08 21.94
C MET A 518 1.06 -23.40 21.20
N GLY A 519 0.20 -23.61 20.22
CA GLY A 519 0.17 -24.81 19.38
C GLY A 519 0.56 -24.52 17.91
N PRO A 520 0.40 -25.54 17.02
CA PRO A 520 0.80 -25.45 15.61
C PRO A 520 0.13 -24.32 14.82
N ALA A 521 -1.09 -23.89 15.19
CA ALA A 521 -1.76 -22.78 14.52
C ALA A 521 -1.00 -21.45 14.70
N TRP A 522 -0.38 -21.23 15.84
CA TRP A 522 0.45 -20.07 16.06
C TRP A 522 1.60 -19.98 15.04
N ASP A 523 2.36 -21.09 14.92
CA ASP A 523 3.48 -21.13 13.96
C ASP A 523 2.99 -21.07 12.51
N TYR A 524 1.82 -21.66 12.20
CA TYR A 524 1.26 -21.60 10.85
C TYR A 524 0.88 -20.16 10.43
N HIS A 525 0.40 -19.35 11.36
CA HIS A 525 0.07 -17.94 11.12
C HIS A 525 1.27 -16.98 11.23
N CYS A 526 2.49 -17.50 11.40
CA CYS A 526 3.74 -16.79 11.16
C CYS A 526 4.01 -16.66 9.65
N THR A 527 5.25 -16.45 9.25
CA THR A 527 5.58 -16.37 7.82
C THR A 527 5.61 -17.76 7.18
N ALA A 528 5.31 -17.85 5.90
CA ALA A 528 5.45 -19.09 5.12
C ALA A 528 6.92 -19.41 4.76
N SER A 529 7.85 -18.47 5.00
CA SER A 529 9.27 -18.64 4.67
C SER A 529 9.93 -19.74 5.52
N ALA A 530 11.00 -20.34 4.99
CA ALA A 530 11.78 -21.36 5.68
C ALA A 530 12.77 -20.83 6.73
N THR A 531 12.60 -19.57 7.17
CA THR A 531 13.46 -18.90 8.16
C THR A 531 12.95 -19.13 9.59
N ASN A 532 13.65 -18.58 10.58
CA ASN A 532 13.22 -18.57 11.97
C ASN A 532 11.87 -17.88 12.20
N MET A 533 11.43 -17.09 11.24
CA MET A 533 10.16 -16.35 11.27
C MET A 533 8.92 -17.23 11.03
N ASN A 534 9.09 -18.53 10.77
CA ASN A 534 7.99 -19.49 10.70
C ASN A 534 7.55 -20.00 12.10
N SER A 535 7.94 -19.33 13.17
CA SER A 535 7.61 -19.70 14.54
C SER A 535 7.45 -18.46 15.43
N VAL A 536 6.51 -18.53 16.37
CA VAL A 536 6.28 -17.49 17.37
C VAL A 536 7.37 -17.40 18.46
N LYS A 537 8.28 -18.38 18.51
CA LYS A 537 9.32 -18.48 19.55
C LYS A 537 10.24 -17.26 19.69
N PRO A 538 10.69 -16.60 18.61
CA PRO A 538 11.51 -15.39 18.73
C PRO A 538 10.80 -14.29 19.49
N GLU A 539 9.50 -14.09 19.25
CA GLU A 539 8.69 -13.09 19.93
C GLU A 539 8.46 -13.42 21.41
N VAL A 540 8.21 -14.71 21.72
CA VAL A 540 8.15 -15.20 23.10
C VAL A 540 9.45 -14.87 23.84
N ALA A 541 10.60 -15.18 23.22
CA ALA A 541 11.91 -14.91 23.82
C ALA A 541 12.16 -13.41 24.04
N ALA A 542 11.74 -12.57 23.10
CA ALA A 542 11.84 -11.12 23.22
C ALA A 542 10.96 -10.57 24.35
N ALA A 543 9.71 -11.05 24.45
CA ALA A 543 8.77 -10.66 25.51
C ALA A 543 9.28 -11.07 26.90
N GLU A 544 9.74 -12.31 27.06
CA GLU A 544 10.30 -12.80 28.32
C GLU A 544 11.61 -12.11 28.70
N GLY A 545 12.50 -11.93 27.72
CA GLY A 545 13.79 -11.29 27.93
C GLY A 545 13.67 -9.81 28.33
N THR A 546 12.64 -9.13 27.80
CA THR A 546 12.42 -7.70 28.07
C THR A 546 11.59 -7.46 29.33
N TYR A 547 10.45 -8.14 29.48
CA TYR A 547 9.48 -7.86 30.56
C TYR A 547 9.46 -8.92 31.67
N GLY A 548 10.11 -10.08 31.48
CA GLY A 548 10.12 -11.19 32.42
C GLY A 548 9.16 -12.32 32.03
N PRO A 549 9.12 -13.43 32.80
CA PRO A 549 8.43 -14.66 32.44
C PRO A 549 6.96 -14.45 32.05
N LEU A 550 6.51 -15.20 31.05
CA LEU A 550 5.10 -15.17 30.61
C LEU A 550 4.19 -15.98 31.53
N ARG A 551 3.04 -15.42 31.86
CA ARG A 551 2.03 -16.01 32.76
C ARG A 551 0.82 -16.59 32.04
N GLY A 552 0.77 -16.46 30.71
CA GLY A 552 -0.32 -16.97 29.89
C GLY A 552 -0.57 -16.10 28.64
N PHE A 553 -1.66 -16.41 27.94
CA PHE A 553 -2.00 -15.77 26.67
C PHE A 553 -2.12 -14.22 26.75
N GLU A 554 -2.92 -13.74 27.70
CA GLU A 554 -3.16 -12.28 27.81
C GLU A 554 -1.88 -11.52 28.16
N ASP A 555 -1.03 -12.09 29.02
CA ASP A 555 0.26 -11.51 29.41
C ASP A 555 1.24 -11.48 28.21
N PHE A 556 1.26 -12.55 27.41
CA PHE A 556 2.05 -12.57 26.16
C PHE A 556 1.62 -11.46 25.21
N VAL A 557 0.30 -11.40 24.88
CA VAL A 557 -0.22 -10.38 23.94
C VAL A 557 0.09 -8.96 24.43
N GLN A 558 -0.09 -8.70 25.72
CA GLN A 558 0.21 -7.40 26.32
C GLN A 558 1.70 -7.01 26.19
N LYS A 559 2.61 -7.94 26.46
CA LYS A 559 4.07 -7.73 26.35
C LYS A 559 4.51 -7.58 24.90
N ALA A 560 3.99 -8.41 24.00
CA ALA A 560 4.25 -8.31 22.57
C ALA A 560 3.76 -6.97 21.97
N HIS A 561 2.59 -6.50 22.37
CA HIS A 561 2.12 -5.15 21.97
C HIS A 561 3.08 -4.05 22.41
N ALA A 562 3.67 -4.15 23.60
CA ALA A 562 4.63 -3.16 24.08
C ALA A 562 5.95 -3.20 23.28
N LEU A 563 6.41 -4.39 22.91
CA LEU A 563 7.57 -4.55 22.00
C LEU A 563 7.30 -3.94 20.64
N ASP A 564 6.18 -4.30 20.03
CA ASP A 564 5.75 -3.79 18.72
C ASP A 564 5.63 -2.27 18.70
N TYR A 565 4.90 -1.69 19.66
CA TYR A 565 4.74 -0.23 19.77
C TYR A 565 6.09 0.50 19.85
N ASP A 566 6.96 0.09 20.79
CA ASP A 566 8.21 0.79 21.04
C ASP A 566 9.22 0.64 19.90
N SER A 567 9.34 -0.57 19.33
CA SER A 567 10.34 -0.87 18.30
C SER A 567 9.95 -0.27 16.95
N THR A 568 8.67 -0.36 16.57
CA THR A 568 8.16 0.22 15.32
C THR A 568 8.19 1.76 15.38
N ARG A 569 7.83 2.36 16.53
CA ARG A 569 7.98 3.81 16.73
C ARG A 569 9.43 4.25 16.57
N ALA A 570 10.37 3.58 17.27
CA ALA A 570 11.78 3.94 17.25
C ALA A 570 12.41 3.83 15.86
N MET A 571 11.93 2.89 15.04
CA MET A 571 12.33 2.71 13.65
C MET A 571 12.11 4.00 12.85
N TYR A 572 10.90 4.53 12.81
CA TYR A 572 10.60 5.76 12.07
C TYR A 572 11.24 7.01 12.73
N GLU A 573 11.25 7.09 14.05
CA GLU A 573 11.87 8.20 14.78
C GLU A 573 13.36 8.32 14.45
N ALA A 574 14.10 7.21 14.38
CA ALA A 574 15.53 7.21 14.08
C ALA A 574 15.83 7.75 12.68
N PHE A 575 15.01 7.40 11.67
CA PHE A 575 15.17 7.95 10.33
C PHE A 575 14.90 9.45 10.28
N ARG A 576 13.96 9.95 11.08
CA ARG A 576 13.68 11.39 11.22
C ARG A 576 14.81 12.15 11.93
N VAL A 577 15.38 11.55 12.98
CA VAL A 577 16.54 12.14 13.69
C VAL A 577 17.76 12.24 12.76
N ASN A 578 17.93 11.28 11.86
CA ASN A 578 19.03 11.20 10.90
C ASN A 578 18.67 11.78 9.50
N ILE A 579 17.67 12.65 9.41
CA ILE A 579 17.23 13.24 8.15
C ILE A 579 18.40 13.91 7.41
N GLY A 580 18.52 13.62 6.10
CA GLY A 580 19.66 14.05 5.27
C GLY A 580 20.69 12.94 5.05
N ARG A 581 21.01 12.14 6.06
CA ARG A 581 21.71 10.85 5.90
C ARG A 581 20.73 9.72 5.61
N ALA A 582 19.60 9.71 6.29
CA ALA A 582 18.45 8.85 5.98
C ALA A 582 17.60 9.50 4.87
N THR A 583 17.26 8.76 3.84
CA THR A 583 16.52 9.22 2.67
C THR A 583 15.17 8.51 2.49
N GLY A 584 15.00 7.33 3.06
CA GLY A 584 13.74 6.60 3.03
C GLY A 584 13.73 5.35 3.90
N ILE A 585 12.53 5.02 4.35
CA ILE A 585 12.21 3.81 5.09
C ILE A 585 10.85 3.28 4.65
N VAL A 586 10.77 1.98 4.39
CA VAL A 586 9.53 1.27 4.07
C VAL A 586 9.38 0.10 5.03
N ASN A 587 8.35 0.16 5.87
CA ASN A 587 7.97 -0.96 6.73
C ASN A 587 7.49 -2.13 5.88
N TRP A 588 8.00 -3.29 6.14
CA TRP A 588 7.54 -4.54 5.56
C TRP A 588 6.73 -5.30 6.58
N MET A 589 5.36 -5.21 6.60
CA MET A 589 4.42 -4.73 5.58
C MET A 589 3.50 -3.61 6.11
N LEU A 590 2.63 -3.05 5.25
CA LEU A 590 1.54 -2.16 5.64
C LEU A 590 0.36 -2.95 6.20
N ASN A 591 -0.12 -3.92 5.41
CA ASN A 591 -1.31 -4.72 5.63
C ASN A 591 -0.99 -6.22 5.56
N SER A 592 -2.01 -7.04 5.75
CA SER A 592 -1.89 -8.48 5.71
C SER A 592 -2.78 -9.10 4.62
N ALA A 593 -2.24 -10.06 3.87
CA ALA A 593 -3.00 -10.80 2.86
C ALA A 593 -4.00 -11.79 3.47
N TRP A 594 -3.73 -12.26 4.67
CA TRP A 594 -4.50 -13.26 5.42
C TRP A 594 -4.29 -13.04 6.93
N PRO A 595 -5.05 -13.65 7.84
CA PRO A 595 -4.77 -13.55 9.28
C PRO A 595 -3.34 -14.00 9.59
N SER A 596 -2.48 -13.09 10.07
CA SER A 596 -1.04 -13.29 10.25
C SER A 596 -0.53 -12.57 11.49
N LEU A 597 0.65 -13.00 11.98
CA LEU A 597 1.36 -12.41 13.12
C LEU A 597 2.49 -11.48 12.67
N TYR A 598 2.89 -11.47 11.40
CA TYR A 598 4.02 -10.72 10.87
C TYR A 598 3.60 -9.57 9.98
N TRP A 599 4.15 -8.60 10.20
CA TRP A 599 4.77 -7.31 9.87
C TRP A 599 3.74 -6.23 9.57
N GLN A 600 2.43 -6.54 9.70
CA GLN A 600 1.33 -5.63 9.39
C GLN A 600 1.18 -4.52 10.44
N LEU A 601 0.89 -3.30 10.00
CA LEU A 601 0.51 -2.19 10.89
C LEU A 601 -0.96 -2.24 11.32
N TYR A 602 -1.80 -2.95 10.58
CA TYR A 602 -3.15 -3.36 10.95
C TYR A 602 -3.41 -4.77 10.46
N ASP A 603 -4.16 -5.53 11.22
CA ASP A 603 -4.40 -6.94 10.95
C ASP A 603 -5.35 -7.16 9.76
N TRP A 604 -5.49 -8.40 9.32
CA TRP A 604 -6.35 -8.77 8.19
C TRP A 604 -7.82 -8.40 8.41
N TYR A 605 -8.29 -8.33 9.65
CA TYR A 605 -9.64 -7.88 9.99
C TYR A 605 -9.77 -6.34 9.93
N GLY A 606 -8.69 -5.65 9.67
CA GLY A 606 -8.62 -4.19 9.56
C GLY A 606 -8.48 -3.48 10.91
N VAL A 607 -8.09 -4.18 11.97
CA VAL A 607 -7.89 -3.61 13.30
C VAL A 607 -6.43 -3.16 13.46
N PRO A 608 -6.18 -1.88 13.86
CA PRO A 608 -4.84 -1.39 14.12
C PRO A 608 -4.07 -2.19 15.18
N THR A 609 -2.80 -2.53 14.89
CA THR A 609 -1.86 -3.13 15.86
C THR A 609 -1.27 -2.06 16.78
N ALA A 610 -0.42 -2.47 17.71
CA ALA A 610 0.34 -1.53 18.55
C ALA A 610 1.31 -0.71 17.72
N GLY A 611 1.98 -1.34 16.73
CA GLY A 611 2.88 -0.68 15.79
C GLY A 611 2.22 0.44 14.98
N TYR A 612 0.94 0.31 14.63
CA TYR A 612 0.17 1.38 14.00
C TYR A 612 0.23 2.70 14.79
N TYR A 613 -0.06 2.62 16.10
CA TYR A 613 -0.02 3.80 16.97
C TYR A 613 1.42 4.26 17.26
N GLY A 614 2.37 3.32 17.31
CA GLY A 614 3.81 3.65 17.35
C GLY A 614 4.23 4.50 16.16
N VAL A 615 3.87 4.11 14.92
CA VAL A 615 4.10 4.88 13.69
C VAL A 615 3.40 6.23 13.75
N LYS A 616 2.14 6.26 14.13
CA LYS A 616 1.35 7.50 14.22
C LYS A 616 2.03 8.53 15.11
N HIS A 617 2.48 8.13 16.30
CA HIS A 617 3.24 9.02 17.20
C HIS A 617 4.60 9.42 16.63
N ALA A 618 5.31 8.50 16.00
CA ALA A 618 6.60 8.81 15.37
C ALA A 618 6.48 9.85 14.26
N LEU A 619 5.34 9.90 13.55
CA LEU A 619 5.16 10.69 12.33
C LEU A 619 4.32 11.96 12.51
N GLU A 620 4.05 12.39 13.76
CA GLU A 620 3.49 13.71 13.99
C GLU A 620 4.36 14.79 13.30
N PRO A 621 3.77 15.82 12.68
CA PRO A 621 4.51 16.79 11.84
C PRO A 621 5.75 17.37 12.50
N VAL A 622 5.64 17.75 13.77
CA VAL A 622 6.77 18.09 14.64
C VAL A 622 6.68 17.23 15.89
N GLN A 623 7.74 16.49 16.24
CA GLN A 623 7.73 15.54 17.34
C GLN A 623 8.98 15.65 18.22
N LEU A 624 8.85 15.31 19.50
CA LEU A 624 9.96 15.14 20.44
C LEU A 624 10.33 13.66 20.52
N VAL A 625 11.59 13.34 20.23
CA VAL A 625 12.09 11.97 20.10
C VAL A 625 13.20 11.73 21.13
N TYR A 626 13.21 10.55 21.76
CA TYR A 626 14.31 10.06 22.55
C TYR A 626 15.29 9.22 21.72
N ASN A 627 16.51 9.73 21.54
CA ASN A 627 17.57 8.99 20.85
C ASN A 627 18.21 7.98 21.81
N TYR A 628 17.94 6.70 21.62
CA TYR A 628 18.40 5.63 22.49
C TYR A 628 19.93 5.48 22.56
N ALA A 629 20.67 5.79 21.48
CA ALA A 629 22.12 5.70 21.46
C ALA A 629 22.79 6.86 22.24
N THR A 630 22.33 8.09 22.01
CA THR A 630 22.91 9.28 22.63
C THR A 630 22.23 9.71 23.93
N ARG A 631 21.00 9.20 24.18
CA ARG A 631 20.06 9.58 25.25
C ARG A 631 19.64 11.06 25.20
N GLU A 632 19.73 11.64 24.04
CA GLU A 632 19.27 12.99 23.78
C GLU A 632 17.78 13.04 23.50
N ILE A 633 17.14 14.13 23.88
CA ILE A 633 15.80 14.46 23.43
C ILE A 633 15.95 15.41 22.24
N VAL A 634 15.42 15.00 21.10
CA VAL A 634 15.58 15.69 19.82
C VAL A 634 14.20 16.10 19.30
N ALA A 635 14.02 17.35 18.94
CA ALA A 635 12.86 17.78 18.16
C ALA A 635 13.13 17.52 16.69
N VAL A 636 12.21 16.85 16.02
CA VAL A 636 12.28 16.51 14.59
C VAL A 636 11.13 17.15 13.81
N ASN A 637 11.42 17.57 12.58
CA ASN A 637 10.48 18.19 11.64
C ASN A 637 10.94 17.88 10.23
N ASP A 638 10.11 17.19 9.46
CA ASP A 638 10.50 16.76 8.10
C ASP A 638 10.18 17.83 7.05
N ALA A 639 9.00 18.44 7.12
CA ALA A 639 8.49 19.34 6.08
C ALA A 639 7.61 20.49 6.61
N ALA A 640 7.18 20.45 7.88
CA ALA A 640 6.29 21.48 8.43
C ALA A 640 6.96 22.88 8.43
N PRO A 641 6.18 23.94 8.26
CA PRO A 641 6.68 25.30 8.30
C PRO A 641 7.43 25.64 9.60
N GLN A 642 8.35 26.61 9.53
CA GLN A 642 9.04 27.11 10.73
C GLN A 642 8.03 27.65 11.74
N ALA A 643 8.14 27.21 13.00
CA ALA A 643 7.32 27.68 14.11
C ALA A 643 8.06 27.60 15.46
N ALA A 644 7.60 28.36 16.42
CA ALA A 644 8.07 28.31 17.79
C ALA A 644 7.26 27.29 18.61
N PHE A 645 7.93 26.61 19.53
CA PHE A 645 7.34 25.57 20.36
C PHE A 645 7.87 25.60 21.79
N HIS A 646 7.05 25.06 22.71
CA HIS A 646 7.38 24.82 24.11
C HIS A 646 7.46 23.32 24.36
N ALA A 647 8.62 22.79 24.68
CA ALA A 647 8.84 21.39 25.05
C ALA A 647 8.81 21.20 26.55
N GLN A 648 8.05 20.23 27.04
CA GLN A 648 8.05 19.76 28.42
C GLN A 648 8.58 18.32 28.47
N LEU A 649 9.59 18.09 29.32
CA LEU A 649 10.26 16.82 29.53
C LEU A 649 10.07 16.41 30.98
N LEU A 650 9.35 15.32 31.21
CA LEU A 650 9.08 14.75 32.53
C LEU A 650 9.67 13.35 32.59
N PHE A 651 10.61 13.13 33.50
CA PHE A 651 11.16 11.81 33.72
C PHE A 651 10.83 11.30 35.12
N TYR A 652 10.30 10.09 35.17
CA TYR A 652 9.94 9.37 36.39
C TYR A 652 10.83 8.12 36.50
N GLY A 653 11.29 7.81 37.70
CA GLY A 653 12.05 6.58 37.94
C GLY A 653 11.21 5.30 37.76
N ALA A 654 11.84 4.16 37.79
CA ALA A 654 11.19 2.85 37.74
C ALA A 654 10.16 2.62 38.86
N ASP A 655 10.25 3.39 39.96
CA ASP A 655 9.29 3.41 41.07
C ASP A 655 8.13 4.40 40.89
N SER A 656 7.99 4.96 39.69
CA SER A 656 6.97 5.99 39.35
C SER A 656 7.15 7.33 40.08
N ARG A 657 8.32 7.63 40.69
CA ARG A 657 8.56 8.91 41.34
C ARG A 657 9.18 9.91 40.36
N PRO A 658 8.80 11.19 40.43
CA PRO A 658 9.36 12.21 39.55
C PRO A 658 10.87 12.41 39.87
N VAL A 659 11.70 12.37 38.81
CA VAL A 659 13.17 12.54 38.90
C VAL A 659 13.58 13.86 38.25
N LEU A 660 12.98 14.20 37.12
CA LEU A 660 13.34 15.36 36.32
C LEU A 660 12.11 16.02 35.73
N CYS A 661 12.03 17.35 35.85
CA CYS A 661 11.09 18.19 35.11
C CYS A 661 11.89 19.30 34.42
N ARG A 662 11.82 19.42 33.12
CA ARG A 662 12.41 20.50 32.32
C ARG A 662 11.43 21.04 31.31
N GLN A 663 11.55 22.34 31.06
CA GLN A 663 10.87 23.03 29.98
C GLN A 663 11.92 23.75 29.13
N LYS A 664 11.66 23.81 27.82
CA LYS A 664 12.55 24.46 26.87
C LYS A 664 11.79 25.02 25.68
N ASP A 665 12.00 26.28 25.39
CA ASP A 665 11.49 26.92 24.19
C ASP A 665 12.51 26.74 23.06
N PHE A 666 12.01 26.52 21.85
CA PHE A 666 12.84 26.39 20.66
C PHE A 666 12.06 26.75 19.38
N VAL A 667 12.81 26.97 18.30
CA VAL A 667 12.24 27.15 16.96
C VAL A 667 12.55 25.91 16.14
N SER A 668 11.51 25.29 15.59
CA SER A 668 11.61 24.16 14.69
C SER A 668 11.69 24.65 13.24
N ARG A 669 12.57 24.06 12.44
CA ARG A 669 12.66 24.23 10.97
C ARG A 669 12.67 22.88 10.31
N ALA A 670 12.11 22.83 9.10
CA ALA A 670 12.09 21.62 8.32
C ALA A 670 13.52 21.10 8.08
N ARG A 671 13.71 19.79 8.31
CA ARG A 671 14.98 19.06 8.13
C ARG A 671 16.14 19.52 9.00
N GLU A 672 15.85 20.20 10.12
CA GLU A 672 16.84 20.65 11.11
C GLU A 672 16.50 20.08 12.49
N PRO A 673 16.98 18.86 12.85
CA PRO A 673 16.79 18.31 14.19
C PRO A 673 17.42 19.21 15.27
N VAL A 674 16.71 19.42 16.39
CA VAL A 674 17.16 20.29 17.48
C VAL A 674 17.31 19.50 18.77
N VAL A 675 18.53 19.45 19.35
CA VAL A 675 18.75 18.80 20.65
C VAL A 675 18.27 19.70 21.79
N LEU A 676 17.33 19.19 22.58
CA LEU A 676 16.70 19.92 23.68
C LEU A 676 17.26 19.56 25.05
N GLY A 677 17.83 18.37 25.21
CA GLY A 677 18.36 17.89 26.49
C GLY A 677 18.91 16.48 26.38
N LYS A 678 19.35 15.94 27.51
CA LYS A 678 19.91 14.60 27.62
C LYS A 678 19.56 13.99 28.96
N LEU A 679 19.21 12.69 28.97
CA LEU A 679 18.96 11.93 30.19
C LEU A 679 20.28 11.39 30.81
N PRO A 680 20.34 11.18 32.13
CA PRO A 680 21.45 10.49 32.79
C PRO A 680 21.65 9.07 32.32
N ARG A 681 22.81 8.49 32.53
CA ARG A 681 23.12 7.07 32.24
C ARG A 681 22.49 6.15 33.27
N ASN A 682 22.18 4.93 32.86
CA ASN A 682 21.73 3.83 33.72
C ASN A 682 20.60 4.22 34.68
N THR A 683 19.66 5.01 34.17
CA THR A 683 18.47 5.44 34.92
C THR A 683 17.25 4.87 34.25
N PRO A 684 16.75 3.69 34.68
CA PRO A 684 15.53 3.14 34.11
C PRO A 684 14.31 3.91 34.61
N GLY A 685 13.27 3.98 33.76
CA GLY A 685 12.05 4.70 34.13
C GLY A 685 11.19 5.12 32.95
N PHE A 686 10.38 6.13 33.17
CA PHE A 686 9.38 6.59 32.22
C PHE A 686 9.66 8.04 31.81
N LEU A 687 9.72 8.31 30.51
CA LEU A 687 9.89 9.64 29.95
C LEU A 687 8.62 10.06 29.23
N SER A 688 7.98 11.13 29.71
CA SER A 688 6.87 11.79 29.02
C SER A 688 7.38 13.08 28.38
N LEU A 689 7.14 13.23 27.08
CA LEU A 689 7.45 14.39 26.27
C LEU A 689 6.16 15.02 25.76
N VAL A 690 5.99 16.32 26.02
CA VAL A 690 4.82 17.08 25.56
C VAL A 690 5.31 18.29 24.79
N LEU A 691 4.81 18.43 23.55
CA LEU A 691 5.09 19.57 22.68
C LEU A 691 3.85 20.46 22.61
N ARG A 692 4.05 21.75 22.84
CA ARG A 692 3.00 22.76 22.71
C ARG A 692 3.38 23.82 21.70
N ASP A 693 2.38 24.35 21.00
CA ASP A 693 2.54 25.49 20.11
C ASP A 693 2.65 26.81 20.91
N GLU A 694 2.77 27.93 20.21
CA GLU A 694 2.85 29.28 20.77
C GLU A 694 1.58 29.71 21.53
N ASN A 695 0.43 29.07 21.29
CA ASN A 695 -0.83 29.31 21.97
C ASN A 695 -0.97 28.44 23.25
N GLY A 696 -0.02 27.54 23.49
CA GLY A 696 -0.03 26.60 24.61
C GLY A 696 -0.83 25.32 24.34
N GLU A 697 -1.37 25.13 23.11
CA GLU A 697 -2.08 23.92 22.71
C GLU A 697 -1.10 22.75 22.52
N VAL A 698 -1.50 21.57 22.98
CA VAL A 698 -0.68 20.36 22.80
C VAL A 698 -0.78 19.88 21.36
N VAL A 699 0.35 19.89 20.66
CA VAL A 699 0.43 19.49 19.24
C VAL A 699 1.06 18.12 19.05
N ALA A 700 1.84 17.63 20.01
CA ALA A 700 2.40 16.28 19.99
C ALA A 700 2.72 15.78 21.40
N ARG A 701 2.70 14.47 21.56
CA ARG A 701 3.09 13.77 22.78
C ARG A 701 3.93 12.55 22.42
N ASN A 702 4.82 12.17 23.33
CA ASN A 702 5.52 10.92 23.25
C ASN A 702 5.78 10.36 24.64
N PHE A 703 5.75 9.04 24.79
CA PHE A 703 5.98 8.38 26.06
C PHE A 703 6.90 7.18 25.87
N TYR A 704 7.94 7.08 26.68
CA TYR A 704 8.97 6.05 26.60
C TYR A 704 9.08 5.30 27.91
N CYS A 705 9.20 3.98 27.81
CA CYS A 705 9.73 3.13 28.86
C CYS A 705 11.22 2.92 28.59
N ILE A 706 12.08 3.43 29.45
CA ILE A 706 13.53 3.48 29.22
C ILE A 706 14.22 2.43 30.08
N PRO A 707 15.00 1.50 29.48
CA PRO A 707 15.81 0.53 30.22
C PRO A 707 17.07 1.19 30.81
N ALA A 708 17.66 0.53 31.79
CA ALA A 708 18.99 0.96 32.30
C ALA A 708 20.08 0.82 31.24
N VAL A 709 19.99 -0.25 30.41
CA VAL A 709 20.91 -0.57 29.32
C VAL A 709 20.08 -1.05 28.14
N ASN A 710 20.39 -0.58 26.92
CA ASN A 710 19.78 -1.07 25.69
C ASN A 710 20.08 -2.57 25.46
N ALA A 711 19.28 -3.21 24.60
CA ALA A 711 19.60 -4.55 24.12
C ALA A 711 21.02 -4.60 23.51
N GLN A 712 21.73 -5.70 23.74
CA GLN A 712 23.06 -5.93 23.18
C GLN A 712 22.92 -6.87 21.98
N HIS A 713 23.43 -6.45 20.83
CA HIS A 713 23.34 -7.18 19.58
C HIS A 713 24.65 -7.89 19.24
N ASP A 714 24.55 -9.08 18.66
CA ASP A 714 25.71 -9.82 18.12
C ASP A 714 25.99 -9.36 16.68
N TRP A 715 26.69 -8.23 16.58
CA TRP A 715 27.07 -7.65 15.29
C TRP A 715 27.99 -8.53 14.44
N ALA A 716 28.65 -9.53 15.05
CA ALA A 716 29.54 -10.43 14.34
C ALA A 716 28.78 -11.53 13.58
N ASN A 717 27.63 -11.93 14.10
CA ASN A 717 26.76 -12.96 13.51
C ASN A 717 25.48 -12.36 12.90
N ALA A 718 25.46 -11.05 12.67
CA ALA A 718 24.38 -10.37 11.96
C ALA A 718 24.33 -10.84 10.49
N ASP A 719 23.16 -11.12 10.00
CA ASP A 719 22.88 -11.36 8.59
C ASP A 719 21.82 -10.37 8.07
N TRP A 720 21.35 -10.55 6.85
CA TRP A 720 20.37 -9.67 6.24
C TRP A 720 18.93 -9.88 6.77
N TRP A 721 18.67 -11.03 7.43
CA TRP A 721 17.38 -11.34 8.04
C TRP A 721 17.24 -10.72 9.42
N GLY A 722 18.27 -10.86 10.23
CA GLY A 722 18.19 -10.49 11.62
C GLY A 722 19.55 -10.30 12.27
N ILE A 723 19.49 -9.85 13.49
CA ILE A 723 20.68 -9.61 14.31
C ILE A 723 20.45 -10.30 15.65
N PRO A 724 21.21 -11.38 15.94
CA PRO A 724 21.04 -12.11 17.19
C PRO A 724 21.20 -11.17 18.40
N ILE A 725 20.36 -11.37 19.41
CA ILE A 725 20.37 -10.57 20.63
C ILE A 725 21.14 -11.34 21.69
N LEU A 726 22.27 -10.76 22.16
CA LEU A 726 23.09 -11.29 23.24
C LEU A 726 22.44 -11.09 24.62
N SER A 727 21.76 -9.95 24.81
CA SER A 727 20.95 -9.67 25.99
C SER A 727 19.85 -8.66 25.66
N TYR A 728 18.65 -8.95 26.12
CA TYR A 728 17.50 -8.04 25.97
C TYR A 728 17.62 -6.82 26.91
N ALA A 729 17.02 -5.72 26.51
CA ALA A 729 16.85 -4.57 27.39
C ALA A 729 15.83 -4.89 28.47
N SER A 730 16.23 -4.89 29.75
CA SER A 730 15.31 -5.24 30.84
C SER A 730 14.38 -4.07 31.17
N LEU A 731 13.09 -4.30 31.01
CA LEU A 731 11.98 -3.47 31.43
C LEU A 731 11.10 -4.19 32.48
N SER A 732 11.63 -5.21 33.12
CA SER A 732 10.92 -6.02 34.13
C SER A 732 10.39 -5.21 35.32
N PHE A 733 10.90 -3.99 35.53
CA PHE A 733 10.36 -3.11 36.55
C PHE A 733 8.88 -2.71 36.30
N VAL A 734 8.41 -2.77 35.05
CA VAL A 734 7.02 -2.48 34.69
C VAL A 734 6.07 -3.53 35.28
N ASP A 735 6.48 -4.82 35.24
CA ASP A 735 5.74 -5.93 35.81
C ASP A 735 5.76 -5.93 37.36
N ASN A 736 6.69 -5.18 37.96
CA ASN A 736 6.82 -5.05 39.41
C ASN A 736 6.08 -3.81 39.98
N LEU A 737 5.48 -2.97 39.11
CA LEU A 737 4.68 -1.86 39.57
C LEU A 737 3.37 -2.35 40.19
N PRO A 738 2.86 -1.68 41.24
CA PRO A 738 1.49 -1.90 41.65
C PRO A 738 0.53 -1.60 40.48
N ARG A 739 -0.59 -2.30 40.45
CA ARG A 739 -1.63 -2.04 39.47
C ARG A 739 -2.11 -0.59 39.58
N ALA A 740 -2.09 0.12 38.45
CA ALA A 740 -2.62 1.46 38.37
C ALA A 740 -4.17 1.44 38.34
N ASP A 741 -4.77 2.43 38.97
CA ASP A 741 -6.22 2.65 38.93
C ASP A 741 -6.53 3.74 37.89
N VAL A 742 -7.15 3.35 36.78
CA VAL A 742 -7.55 4.26 35.70
C VAL A 742 -9.07 4.37 35.66
N LYS A 743 -9.56 5.58 35.93
CA LYS A 743 -10.97 5.91 35.75
C LYS A 743 -11.25 6.22 34.29
N ILE A 744 -12.33 5.63 33.75
CA ILE A 744 -12.74 5.83 32.35
C ILE A 744 -14.13 6.46 32.35
N GLU A 745 -14.27 7.56 31.61
CA GLU A 745 -15.52 8.26 31.42
C GLU A 745 -15.78 8.47 29.95
N THR A 746 -17.03 8.28 29.52
CA THR A 746 -17.40 8.46 28.12
C THR A 746 -18.47 9.54 28.01
N ALA A 747 -18.38 10.40 27.02
CA ALA A 747 -19.36 11.42 26.68
C ALA A 747 -19.64 11.40 25.17
N PRO A 748 -20.88 11.58 24.72
CA PRO A 748 -21.21 11.69 23.31
C PRO A 748 -20.46 12.86 22.66
N ALA A 749 -20.01 12.63 21.41
CA ALA A 749 -19.37 13.63 20.57
C ALA A 749 -19.89 13.53 19.13
N GLU A 750 -19.64 14.55 18.31
CA GLU A 750 -19.96 14.50 16.90
C GLU A 750 -19.17 13.37 16.22
N GLY A 751 -19.89 12.45 15.61
CA GLY A 751 -19.31 11.30 14.92
C GLY A 751 -18.84 10.15 15.82
N GLY A 752 -19.13 10.19 17.16
CA GLY A 752 -18.71 9.11 18.06
C GLY A 752 -18.79 9.47 19.54
N ALA A 753 -17.73 9.21 20.30
CA ALA A 753 -17.66 9.48 21.74
C ALA A 753 -16.28 10.00 22.16
N LEU A 754 -16.23 10.94 23.08
CA LEU A 754 -15.03 11.30 23.82
C LEU A 754 -14.83 10.32 24.99
N VAL A 755 -13.63 9.78 25.09
CA VAL A 755 -13.24 8.84 26.15
C VAL A 755 -12.13 9.49 26.96
N THR A 756 -12.41 9.72 28.24
CA THR A 756 -11.47 10.33 29.18
C THR A 756 -10.92 9.26 30.12
N LEU A 757 -9.59 9.12 30.10
CA LEU A 757 -8.85 8.27 31.04
C LEU A 757 -8.17 9.14 32.07
N THR A 758 -8.36 8.83 33.35
CA THR A 758 -7.69 9.52 34.46
C THR A 758 -6.97 8.49 35.33
N ASN A 759 -5.64 8.59 35.40
CA ASN A 759 -4.85 7.79 36.34
C ASN A 759 -5.01 8.37 37.76
N THR A 760 -5.78 7.70 38.62
CA THR A 760 -6.06 8.15 39.99
C THR A 760 -5.06 7.60 41.02
N SER A 761 -4.13 6.75 40.54
CA SER A 761 -3.12 6.11 41.40
C SER A 761 -1.81 6.94 41.50
N GLY A 762 -0.95 6.56 42.40
CA GLY A 762 0.39 7.14 42.61
C GLY A 762 1.48 6.50 41.75
N VAL A 763 1.12 5.59 40.81
CA VAL A 763 2.06 4.90 39.92
C VAL A 763 1.73 5.17 38.47
N VAL A 764 2.71 5.00 37.57
CA VAL A 764 2.47 5.12 36.13
C VAL A 764 1.51 4.03 35.68
N SER A 765 0.51 4.41 34.88
CA SER A 765 -0.32 3.46 34.14
C SER A 765 0.29 3.28 32.76
N PHE A 766 0.84 2.10 32.51
CA PHE A 766 1.54 1.79 31.27
C PHE A 766 0.61 1.16 30.26
N GLN A 767 0.59 1.65 29.02
CA GLN A 767 -0.13 1.12 27.84
C GLN A 767 -1.59 0.69 28.11
N ASN A 768 -2.47 1.67 28.29
CA ASN A 768 -3.93 1.44 28.34
C ASN A 768 -4.44 1.26 26.91
N ILE A 769 -5.09 0.12 26.64
CA ILE A 769 -5.56 -0.26 25.31
C ILE A 769 -7.08 -0.06 25.25
N LEU A 770 -7.52 0.92 24.48
CA LEU A 770 -8.93 1.21 24.25
C LEU A 770 -9.49 0.28 23.16
N LYS A 771 -10.70 -0.20 23.37
CA LYS A 771 -11.40 -1.10 22.46
C LYS A 771 -12.82 -0.58 22.17
N ALA A 772 -13.17 -0.59 20.89
CA ALA A 772 -14.54 -0.36 20.41
C ALA A 772 -15.05 -1.69 19.85
N VAL A 773 -16.08 -2.25 20.51
CA VAL A 773 -16.58 -3.60 20.24
C VAL A 773 -17.98 -3.52 19.67
N GLN A 774 -18.24 -4.19 18.57
CA GLN A 774 -19.54 -4.31 17.92
C GLN A 774 -20.47 -5.25 18.72
N ALA A 775 -21.75 -5.27 18.37
CA ALA A 775 -22.76 -6.10 19.04
C ALA A 775 -22.49 -7.62 18.94
N ASP A 776 -21.77 -8.04 17.91
CA ASP A 776 -21.37 -9.44 17.70
C ASP A 776 -20.07 -9.83 18.45
N GLY A 777 -19.47 -8.90 19.19
CA GLY A 777 -18.23 -9.09 19.93
C GLY A 777 -16.95 -8.84 19.14
N THR A 778 -17.03 -8.47 17.86
CA THR A 778 -15.86 -8.15 17.04
C THR A 778 -15.39 -6.71 17.26
N LEU A 779 -14.10 -6.46 17.05
CA LEU A 779 -13.53 -5.11 17.10
C LEU A 779 -13.93 -4.32 15.84
N VAL A 780 -14.14 -3.02 16.00
CA VAL A 780 -14.44 -2.13 14.88
C VAL A 780 -13.19 -1.92 14.04
N PRO A 781 -13.21 -2.20 12.72
CA PRO A 781 -12.06 -2.02 11.85
C PRO A 781 -11.83 -0.55 11.47
N GLY A 782 -10.56 -0.19 11.21
CA GLY A 782 -10.16 1.13 10.73
C GLY A 782 -9.61 2.05 11.82
N PRO A 783 -9.33 3.33 11.48
CA PRO A 783 -8.73 4.31 12.39
C PRO A 783 -9.78 4.88 13.36
N VAL A 784 -10.34 3.99 14.19
CA VAL A 784 -11.45 4.30 15.10
C VAL A 784 -11.01 5.25 16.23
N TRP A 785 -9.81 5.06 16.73
CA TRP A 785 -9.27 5.83 17.83
C TRP A 785 -8.36 6.96 17.34
N GLU A 786 -8.53 8.16 17.89
CA GLU A 786 -7.60 9.27 17.71
C GLU A 786 -6.20 8.90 18.25
N ASP A 787 -6.16 8.21 19.38
CA ASP A 787 -4.96 7.71 20.04
C ASP A 787 -5.26 6.42 20.81
N ASN A 788 -4.27 5.54 20.98
CA ASN A 788 -4.41 4.30 21.74
C ASN A 788 -3.05 3.85 22.32
N PHE A 789 -3.03 2.77 23.10
CA PHE A 789 -1.84 2.30 23.85
C PHE A 789 -1.28 3.41 24.76
N ILE A 790 -2.18 4.09 25.44
CA ILE A 790 -1.92 5.33 26.16
C ILE A 790 -1.29 5.04 27.52
N SER A 791 -0.11 5.62 27.78
CA SER A 791 0.50 5.61 29.10
C SER A 791 0.23 6.94 29.83
N LEU A 792 -0.05 6.88 31.14
CA LEU A 792 -0.42 8.01 31.97
C LEU A 792 0.49 8.12 33.19
N LEU A 793 1.02 9.30 33.42
CA LEU A 793 1.71 9.64 34.67
C LEU A 793 0.70 9.65 35.85
N PRO A 794 1.16 9.55 37.11
CA PRO A 794 0.29 9.72 38.29
C PRO A 794 -0.48 11.04 38.22
N GLY A 795 -1.84 10.94 38.36
CA GLY A 795 -2.75 12.08 38.29
C GLY A 795 -2.99 12.65 36.88
N GLU A 796 -2.41 12.08 35.84
CA GLU A 796 -2.62 12.56 34.46
C GLU A 796 -4.00 12.16 33.94
N THR A 797 -4.61 13.08 33.17
CA THR A 797 -5.88 12.86 32.45
C THR A 797 -5.65 13.03 30.95
N ARG A 798 -6.20 12.12 30.15
CA ARG A 798 -6.19 12.15 28.68
C ARG A 798 -7.60 11.92 28.15
N THR A 799 -8.00 12.73 27.18
CA THR A 799 -9.25 12.55 26.45
C THR A 799 -8.92 12.26 24.99
N VAL A 800 -9.54 11.23 24.44
CA VAL A 800 -9.37 10.81 23.05
C VAL A 800 -10.72 10.58 22.40
N LEU A 801 -10.79 10.80 21.09
CA LEU A 801 -12.00 10.58 20.29
C LEU A 801 -12.05 9.13 19.81
N CYS A 802 -13.19 8.46 20.08
CA CYS A 802 -13.63 7.25 19.42
C CYS A 802 -14.55 7.63 18.24
N ARG A 803 -14.18 7.31 17.01
CA ARG A 803 -14.95 7.64 15.79
C ARG A 803 -16.01 6.59 15.42
N ALA A 804 -16.30 5.66 16.32
CA ALA A 804 -17.32 4.63 16.11
C ALA A 804 -18.61 4.99 16.86
N GLN A 805 -19.75 4.63 16.29
CA GLN A 805 -21.08 4.76 16.86
C GLN A 805 -21.65 3.38 17.18
N ASP A 806 -22.58 3.32 18.11
CA ASP A 806 -23.31 2.09 18.50
C ASP A 806 -22.37 0.92 18.90
N VAL A 807 -21.31 1.24 19.65
CA VAL A 807 -20.30 0.29 20.11
C VAL A 807 -20.17 0.29 21.62
N SER A 808 -19.74 -0.83 22.18
CA SER A 808 -19.28 -0.93 23.56
C SER A 808 -17.81 -0.48 23.65
N ILE A 809 -17.51 0.41 24.60
CA ILE A 809 -16.15 0.89 24.85
C ILE A 809 -15.61 0.23 26.11
N SER A 810 -14.40 -0.33 25.99
CA SER A 810 -13.66 -0.88 27.12
C SER A 810 -12.19 -0.49 27.06
N CYS A 811 -11.45 -0.76 28.13
CA CYS A 811 -10.04 -0.51 28.25
C CYS A 811 -9.34 -1.68 28.94
N ASP A 812 -8.32 -2.22 28.32
CA ASP A 812 -7.40 -3.18 28.92
C ASP A 812 -6.19 -2.40 29.46
N ALA A 813 -6.04 -2.36 30.77
CA ALA A 813 -4.88 -1.79 31.44
C ALA A 813 -3.80 -2.87 31.62
N TRP A 814 -2.52 -2.45 31.72
CA TRP A 814 -1.40 -3.34 32.02
C TRP A 814 -1.67 -4.08 33.33
N LYS A 815 -1.54 -5.40 33.26
CA LYS A 815 -1.70 -6.29 34.44
C LYS A 815 -0.32 -6.79 34.83
N PRO A 816 0.28 -6.24 35.91
CA PRO A 816 1.59 -6.66 36.37
C PRO A 816 1.62 -8.07 36.90
#